data_03b378c721562df8da9c42ac7bd68ca2
#
_entry.id   03b378c721562df8da9c42ac7bd68ca2
#
_cell.length_a   1.000
_cell.length_b   1.000
_cell.length_c   1.000
_cell.angle_alpha   90.00
_cell.angle_beta   90.00
_cell.angle_gamma   90.00
#
_symmetry.space_group_name_H-M   'P 1'
#
loop_
_entity.id
_entity.type
_entity.pdbx_description
1 polymer ?
#
loop_
_entity_poly.entity_id
_entity_poly.type
_entity_poly.pdbx_seq_one_letter_code
_entity_poly.pdbx_strand_id
1 'polypeptide(L)'
;MTDQPARYRLGVDVGGTHTDLMLLDAVSGELMVEKVSSTPANPALGVLDGVSRFIARGIAPGDIEFFAHGTTITTNALLEMRGAKVGLLITKGFRAVQEVGAQARDGNLFDYYYQKPEPIAPQSRTREISERVDWQGNVLVPLAEDDVRQAARALKAAGVASVAVSYIFSYMHPEHEARTREILTEEMPGVSVSLSSEVLPRIREWSRLSTTLLNAYLEPVMVMYIGHLGKGLDEKGVTTGQRFLMQSNGGVMPFSAAVAGAKTVHTLFSGPAAGAQAAAYLESVGCGSASARTAPGASDAVRYASLPHPATQYAGIVTLDMGGTSADIAFIEGGLPLETTESVIARRQIDVPALDMTTISAGGGSIAGVDGAGFLTVGPQSAGATPGPACYGRGGEWPTVTDADVACGYLNPDYFLGGKQKLDVAASRKALETHVAKPLGLSVLAAAEGIRRIVDMRMADEVRVFAAKRGVDLTSFTLLPFGGAGAVHAAAVATELGMRRILVPPRPGAFSALGLLCTDVVQDYIRSGLKPLAEVDTREAAAIFSVLEAKAREELASEGMDAATARFHRELDLRYTGQGYELRTSLEGLGQGEITAAVLAEARERFDVRHAQIHGHAAKERPVEVVSYRVRVRVPVPKYVPKALAAPERPRPVADAAKGAREVYFDAKTATMATVYERDKLDVGTSVAGPAIVEQFDATTVIPVGWLGRVDTFGNLILER
;
A
#
# COMPACT_ATOMS: atom_id res chain seq x y z
N MET A 1 19.90 -26.98 -22.90
CA MET A 1 18.82 -26.15 -22.30
C MET A 1 18.86 -24.85 -23.06
N THR A 2 17.84 -24.59 -23.87
CA THR A 2 17.75 -23.41 -24.74
C THR A 2 17.55 -22.19 -23.88
N ASP A 3 18.51 -21.26 -23.97
CA ASP A 3 18.52 -19.93 -23.32
C ASP A 3 17.41 -19.05 -23.98
N GLN A 4 16.13 -19.38 -23.75
CA GLN A 4 15.05 -18.49 -24.11
C GLN A 4 14.86 -17.52 -22.93
N PRO A 5 14.85 -16.21 -23.19
CA PRO A 5 14.65 -15.24 -22.12
C PRO A 5 13.29 -15.46 -21.45
N ALA A 6 13.25 -15.25 -20.15
CA ALA A 6 12.06 -15.19 -19.29
C ALA A 6 10.88 -14.57 -20.04
N ARG A 7 9.81 -15.37 -20.29
CA ARG A 7 8.74 -14.90 -21.17
C ARG A 7 7.64 -14.17 -20.41
N TYR A 8 7.25 -14.69 -19.26
CA TYR A 8 6.10 -14.14 -18.55
C TYR A 8 6.44 -13.67 -17.14
N ARG A 9 5.86 -12.53 -16.77
CA ARG A 9 5.94 -11.96 -15.42
C ARG A 9 4.53 -11.74 -14.90
N LEU A 10 4.24 -12.23 -13.70
CA LEU A 10 2.91 -12.21 -13.11
C LEU A 10 2.89 -11.33 -11.87
N GLY A 11 2.05 -10.29 -11.89
CA GLY A 11 1.67 -9.49 -10.74
C GLY A 11 0.28 -9.89 -10.27
N VAL A 12 0.11 -10.09 -8.96
CA VAL A 12 -1.17 -10.49 -8.35
C VAL A 12 -1.48 -9.63 -7.15
N ASP A 13 -2.61 -8.95 -7.18
CA ASP A 13 -3.12 -8.19 -6.04
C ASP A 13 -4.39 -8.83 -5.46
N VAL A 14 -4.34 -9.19 -4.18
CA VAL A 14 -5.48 -9.77 -3.47
C VAL A 14 -6.18 -8.67 -2.67
N GLY A 15 -7.28 -8.18 -3.22
CA GLY A 15 -8.18 -7.28 -2.53
C GLY A 15 -9.26 -8.00 -1.71
N GLY A 16 -10.05 -7.24 -0.95
CA GLY A 16 -11.12 -7.77 -0.10
C GLY A 16 -12.26 -8.44 -0.86
N THR A 17 -12.53 -8.04 -2.11
CA THR A 17 -13.65 -8.55 -2.92
C THR A 17 -13.19 -9.33 -4.15
N HIS A 18 -12.13 -8.88 -4.80
CA HIS A 18 -11.56 -9.48 -6.01
C HIS A 18 -10.06 -9.64 -5.88
N THR A 19 -9.53 -10.64 -6.56
CA THR A 19 -8.12 -10.85 -6.80
C THR A 19 -7.83 -10.50 -8.24
N ASP A 20 -6.93 -9.55 -8.44
CA ASP A 20 -6.55 -9.02 -9.74
C ASP A 20 -5.19 -9.60 -10.15
N LEU A 21 -5.12 -10.16 -11.35
CA LEU A 21 -3.90 -10.75 -11.89
C LEU A 21 -3.55 -10.07 -13.21
N MET A 22 -2.29 -9.69 -13.34
CA MET A 22 -1.75 -9.09 -14.55
C MET A 22 -0.51 -9.86 -15.02
N LEU A 23 -0.59 -10.43 -16.19
CA LEU A 23 0.50 -11.18 -16.83
C LEU A 23 1.12 -10.33 -17.93
N LEU A 24 2.41 -10.06 -17.82
CA LEU A 24 3.22 -9.37 -18.82
C LEU A 24 3.97 -10.40 -19.66
N ASP A 25 3.76 -10.37 -20.97
CA ASP A 25 4.71 -10.99 -21.93
C ASP A 25 5.91 -10.05 -22.09
N ALA A 26 7.05 -10.42 -21.53
CA ALA A 26 8.25 -9.59 -21.54
C ALA A 26 8.85 -9.40 -22.94
N VAL A 27 8.49 -10.24 -23.92
CA VAL A 27 8.98 -10.17 -25.31
C VAL A 27 8.11 -9.19 -26.12
N SER A 28 6.78 -9.40 -26.11
CA SER A 28 5.85 -8.52 -26.84
C SER A 28 5.54 -7.22 -26.10
N GLY A 29 5.64 -7.22 -24.76
CA GLY A 29 5.19 -6.15 -23.87
C GLY A 29 3.67 -6.11 -23.71
N GLU A 30 2.97 -7.16 -24.13
CA GLU A 30 1.53 -7.26 -23.99
C GLU A 30 1.13 -7.58 -22.56
N LEU A 31 0.05 -6.95 -22.09
CA LEU A 31 -0.54 -7.17 -20.76
C LEU A 31 -1.84 -7.96 -20.89
N MET A 32 -1.91 -9.08 -20.21
CA MET A 32 -3.14 -9.87 -20.06
C MET A 32 -3.67 -9.74 -18.66
N VAL A 33 -4.99 -9.55 -18.50
CA VAL A 33 -5.64 -9.35 -17.21
C VAL A 33 -6.64 -10.46 -16.93
N GLU A 34 -6.62 -10.99 -15.72
CA GLU A 34 -7.67 -11.81 -15.12
C GLU A 34 -8.14 -11.18 -13.80
N LYS A 35 -9.44 -11.29 -13.57
CA LYS A 35 -10.09 -10.87 -12.33
C LYS A 35 -10.96 -11.99 -11.82
N VAL A 36 -10.72 -12.40 -10.58
CA VAL A 36 -11.45 -13.49 -9.92
C VAL A 36 -12.01 -13.01 -8.58
N SER A 37 -13.07 -13.65 -8.08
CA SER A 37 -13.56 -13.33 -6.74
C SER A 37 -12.55 -13.77 -5.69
N SER A 38 -12.28 -12.90 -4.71
CA SER A 38 -11.46 -13.28 -3.56
C SER A 38 -12.15 -14.34 -2.73
N THR A 39 -11.35 -15.19 -2.10
CA THR A 39 -11.79 -16.29 -1.22
C THR A 39 -11.34 -15.98 0.21
N PRO A 40 -12.09 -15.22 1.02
CA PRO A 40 -11.64 -14.71 2.32
C PRO A 40 -11.17 -15.79 3.29
N ALA A 41 -11.78 -16.99 3.25
CA ALA A 41 -11.40 -18.11 4.11
C ALA A 41 -10.01 -18.70 3.76
N ASN A 42 -9.60 -18.62 2.48
CA ASN A 42 -8.27 -19.02 1.99
C ASN A 42 -7.92 -18.21 0.73
N PRO A 43 -7.31 -17.04 0.88
CA PRO A 43 -7.02 -16.15 -0.25
C PRO A 43 -6.08 -16.74 -1.32
N ALA A 44 -5.29 -17.75 -0.97
CA ALA A 44 -4.44 -18.46 -1.93
C ALA A 44 -5.26 -19.14 -3.06
N LEU A 45 -6.48 -19.59 -2.76
CA LEU A 45 -7.33 -20.24 -3.77
C LEU A 45 -7.73 -19.29 -4.90
N GLY A 46 -8.02 -18.02 -4.59
CA GLY A 46 -8.31 -17.01 -5.61
C GLY A 46 -7.11 -16.76 -6.53
N VAL A 47 -5.90 -16.65 -5.95
CA VAL A 47 -4.66 -16.53 -6.73
C VAL A 47 -4.47 -17.73 -7.65
N LEU A 48 -4.60 -18.95 -7.11
CA LEU A 48 -4.42 -20.20 -7.86
C LEU A 48 -5.49 -20.41 -8.94
N ASP A 49 -6.72 -19.94 -8.74
CA ASP A 49 -7.76 -19.93 -9.78
C ASP A 49 -7.37 -19.01 -10.94
N GLY A 50 -6.93 -17.77 -10.63
CA GLY A 50 -6.45 -16.82 -11.64
C GLY A 50 -5.28 -17.36 -12.46
N VAL A 51 -4.28 -17.98 -11.81
CA VAL A 51 -3.15 -18.66 -12.48
C VAL A 51 -3.67 -19.77 -13.41
N SER A 52 -4.63 -20.58 -12.95
CA SER A 52 -5.22 -21.66 -13.77
C SER A 52 -5.90 -21.13 -15.04
N ARG A 53 -6.49 -19.93 -14.98
CA ARG A 53 -7.12 -19.31 -16.16
C ARG A 53 -6.10 -18.90 -17.22
N PHE A 54 -4.93 -18.40 -16.81
CA PHE A 54 -3.83 -18.14 -17.76
C PHE A 54 -3.31 -19.44 -18.38
N ILE A 55 -3.13 -20.50 -17.60
CA ILE A 55 -2.74 -21.82 -18.09
C ILE A 55 -3.78 -22.34 -19.09
N ALA A 56 -5.06 -22.20 -18.80
CA ALA A 56 -6.14 -22.62 -19.72
C ALA A 56 -6.17 -21.82 -21.03
N ARG A 57 -5.57 -20.63 -21.08
CA ARG A 57 -5.35 -19.84 -22.31
C ARG A 57 -4.09 -20.23 -23.08
N GLY A 58 -3.38 -21.26 -22.66
CA GLY A 58 -2.19 -21.76 -23.33
C GLY A 58 -0.87 -21.19 -22.82
N ILE A 59 -0.86 -20.49 -21.69
CA ILE A 59 0.39 -20.06 -21.02
C ILE A 59 1.01 -21.29 -20.35
N ALA A 60 2.24 -21.64 -20.73
CA ALA A 60 2.97 -22.69 -20.06
C ALA A 60 3.40 -22.23 -18.66
N PRO A 61 3.07 -22.94 -17.58
CA PRO A 61 3.36 -22.47 -16.24
C PRO A 61 4.86 -22.32 -15.95
N GLY A 62 5.72 -23.13 -16.59
CA GLY A 62 7.17 -23.02 -16.49
C GLY A 62 7.77 -21.77 -17.15
N ASP A 63 7.01 -21.08 -18.04
CA ASP A 63 7.42 -19.84 -18.67
C ASP A 63 7.14 -18.60 -17.77
N ILE A 64 6.46 -18.78 -16.63
CA ILE A 64 6.25 -17.73 -15.63
C ILE A 64 7.47 -17.70 -14.71
N GLU A 65 8.39 -16.80 -14.99
CA GLU A 65 9.68 -16.74 -14.30
C GLU A 65 9.75 -15.69 -13.19
N PHE A 66 8.73 -14.85 -13.08
CA PHE A 66 8.62 -13.84 -12.04
C PHE A 66 7.19 -13.80 -11.50
N PHE A 67 7.06 -13.85 -10.20
CA PHE A 67 5.79 -13.76 -9.49
C PHE A 67 5.89 -12.72 -8.38
N ALA A 68 5.13 -11.64 -8.47
CA ALA A 68 5.03 -10.64 -7.42
C ALA A 68 3.60 -10.54 -6.89
N HIS A 69 3.45 -10.42 -5.58
CA HIS A 69 2.18 -10.53 -4.91
C HIS A 69 1.95 -9.39 -3.90
N GLY A 70 0.84 -8.67 -4.06
CA GLY A 70 0.26 -7.75 -3.10
C GLY A 70 -0.87 -8.42 -2.33
N THR A 71 -1.00 -8.16 -1.03
CA THR A 71 -2.03 -8.79 -0.22
C THR A 71 -2.50 -7.93 0.95
N THR A 72 -3.79 -7.96 1.22
CA THR A 72 -4.39 -7.31 2.39
C THR A 72 -4.53 -8.26 3.60
N ILE A 73 -3.95 -9.46 3.55
CA ILE A 73 -4.12 -10.49 4.59
C ILE A 73 -3.68 -10.01 5.96
N THR A 74 -2.48 -9.43 6.06
CA THR A 74 -1.96 -8.91 7.33
C THR A 74 -2.79 -7.73 7.85
N THR A 75 -3.19 -6.83 6.98
CA THR A 75 -4.06 -5.70 7.31
C THR A 75 -5.41 -6.19 7.82
N ASN A 76 -6.04 -7.13 7.12
CA ASN A 76 -7.32 -7.71 7.52
C ASN A 76 -7.21 -8.52 8.82
N ALA A 77 -6.15 -9.32 8.98
CA ALA A 77 -5.90 -10.06 10.22
C ALA A 77 -5.78 -9.13 11.43
N LEU A 78 -5.17 -7.95 11.25
CA LEU A 78 -5.06 -6.94 12.29
C LEU A 78 -6.40 -6.24 12.57
N LEU A 79 -7.12 -5.82 11.54
CA LEU A 79 -8.43 -5.13 11.67
C LEU A 79 -9.50 -6.03 12.30
N GLU A 80 -9.51 -7.31 11.94
CA GLU A 80 -10.47 -8.31 12.43
C GLU A 80 -10.01 -9.01 13.71
N MET A 81 -8.83 -8.65 14.23
CA MET A 81 -8.21 -9.26 15.42
C MET A 81 -8.08 -10.79 15.33
N ARG A 82 -7.67 -11.30 14.15
CA ARG A 82 -7.52 -12.74 13.82
C ARG A 82 -6.06 -13.20 13.73
N GLY A 83 -5.14 -12.54 14.42
CA GLY A 83 -3.73 -12.95 14.48
C GLY A 83 -3.45 -14.01 15.53
N ALA A 84 -2.16 -14.30 15.71
CA ALA A 84 -1.69 -15.31 16.65
C ALA A 84 -1.90 -14.90 18.12
N LYS A 85 -1.97 -15.88 19.01
CA LYS A 85 -1.95 -15.66 20.45
C LYS A 85 -0.51 -15.36 20.89
N VAL A 86 -0.24 -14.08 21.20
CA VAL A 86 1.12 -13.58 21.49
C VAL A 86 1.42 -13.57 22.98
N GLY A 87 2.64 -13.98 23.33
CA GLY A 87 3.29 -13.73 24.62
C GLY A 87 4.35 -12.63 24.49
N LEU A 88 4.66 -11.94 25.58
CA LEU A 88 5.68 -10.89 25.64
C LEU A 88 6.71 -11.21 26.72
N LEU A 89 8.00 -11.17 26.35
CA LEU A 89 9.13 -11.11 27.30
C LEU A 89 9.70 -9.69 27.27
N ILE A 90 9.85 -9.08 28.45
CA ILE A 90 10.28 -7.70 28.59
C ILE A 90 11.24 -7.57 29.78
N THR A 91 12.15 -6.61 29.74
CA THR A 91 13.05 -6.27 30.85
C THR A 91 12.25 -6.02 32.14
N LYS A 92 12.68 -6.59 33.24
CA LYS A 92 12.06 -6.41 34.56
C LYS A 92 11.96 -4.92 34.95
N GLY A 93 10.78 -4.52 35.40
CA GLY A 93 10.42 -3.13 35.71
C GLY A 93 9.82 -2.33 34.54
N PHE A 94 9.75 -2.90 33.30
CA PHE A 94 9.23 -2.22 32.11
C PHE A 94 7.89 -2.77 31.61
N ARG A 95 7.23 -3.61 32.37
CA ARG A 95 5.95 -4.23 32.01
C ARG A 95 4.86 -3.22 31.60
N ALA A 96 4.88 -2.05 32.24
CA ALA A 96 3.88 -1.01 31.99
C ALA A 96 4.05 -0.27 30.64
N VAL A 97 5.17 -0.46 29.91
CA VAL A 97 5.42 0.26 28.66
C VAL A 97 4.30 0.04 27.65
N GLN A 98 3.77 -1.20 27.53
CA GLN A 98 2.66 -1.50 26.62
C GLN A 98 1.36 -0.77 27.03
N GLU A 99 1.10 -0.62 28.32
CA GLU A 99 -0.12 0.03 28.83
C GLU A 99 -0.02 1.55 28.78
N VAL A 100 1.15 2.08 29.07
CA VAL A 100 1.42 3.52 29.00
C VAL A 100 1.38 3.99 27.54
N GLY A 101 2.04 3.25 26.63
CA GLY A 101 2.13 3.61 25.22
C GLY A 101 2.78 4.96 24.98
N ALA A 102 2.38 5.65 23.93
CA ALA A 102 2.83 7.01 23.62
C ALA A 102 2.17 8.09 24.47
N GLN A 103 1.22 7.74 25.34
CA GLN A 103 0.34 8.65 26.09
C GLN A 103 -0.50 9.62 25.22
N ALA A 104 -0.37 9.51 23.91
CA ALA A 104 -1.20 10.25 22.97
C ALA A 104 -2.59 9.61 22.87
N ARG A 105 -3.63 10.44 22.81
CA ARG A 105 -4.99 10.00 22.50
C ARG A 105 -5.27 10.31 21.04
N ASP A 106 -5.69 9.30 20.29
CA ASP A 106 -6.27 9.47 18.97
C ASP A 106 -7.74 9.88 19.14
N GLY A 107 -8.10 11.05 18.65
CA GLY A 107 -9.47 11.57 18.70
C GLY A 107 -9.69 12.66 19.73
N ASN A 108 -10.91 12.72 20.26
CA ASN A 108 -11.30 13.80 21.18
C ASN A 108 -10.63 13.63 22.55
N LEU A 109 -9.83 14.61 22.95
CA LEU A 109 -9.17 14.64 24.27
C LEU A 109 -10.15 14.63 25.43
N PHE A 110 -11.40 15.08 25.23
CA PHE A 110 -12.47 15.15 26.21
C PHE A 110 -13.41 13.96 26.20
N ASP A 111 -13.09 12.90 25.44
CA ASP A 111 -13.86 11.67 25.44
C ASP A 111 -13.63 10.90 26.76
N TYR A 112 -14.62 10.95 27.65
CA TYR A 112 -14.60 10.23 28.92
C TYR A 112 -14.73 8.71 28.77
N TYR A 113 -15.22 8.23 27.63
CA TYR A 113 -15.38 6.81 27.32
C TYR A 113 -14.23 6.26 26.48
N TYR A 114 -13.17 7.06 26.27
CA TYR A 114 -12.00 6.62 25.52
C TYR A 114 -11.39 5.37 26.13
N GLN A 115 -11.30 4.32 25.32
CA GLN A 115 -10.61 3.11 25.66
C GLN A 115 -9.45 2.88 24.69
N LYS A 116 -8.30 2.50 25.23
CA LYS A 116 -7.18 2.04 24.39
C LYS A 116 -7.56 0.77 23.66
N PRO A 117 -6.93 0.48 22.49
CA PRO A 117 -7.08 -0.81 21.82
C PRO A 117 -6.70 -1.94 22.76
N GLU A 118 -7.37 -3.09 22.66
CA GLU A 118 -6.99 -4.28 23.41
C GLU A 118 -5.52 -4.65 23.18
N PRO A 119 -4.74 -4.95 24.23
CA PRO A 119 -3.33 -5.26 24.09
C PRO A 119 -3.14 -6.61 23.36
N ILE A 120 -2.20 -6.65 22.42
CA ILE A 120 -1.82 -7.87 21.68
C ILE A 120 -1.32 -8.97 22.65
N ALA A 121 -0.48 -8.57 23.61
CA ALA A 121 -0.04 -9.45 24.70
C ALA A 121 -0.51 -8.87 26.04
N PRO A 122 -1.69 -9.25 26.56
CA PRO A 122 -2.18 -8.76 27.85
C PRO A 122 -1.27 -9.20 29.00
N GLN A 123 -1.41 -8.54 30.16
CA GLN A 123 -0.56 -8.79 31.34
C GLN A 123 -0.47 -10.26 31.74
N SER A 124 -1.55 -11.03 31.53
CA SER A 124 -1.57 -12.48 31.78
C SER A 124 -0.56 -13.27 30.93
N ARG A 125 -0.17 -12.74 29.78
CA ARG A 125 0.82 -13.31 28.86
C ARG A 125 2.10 -12.49 28.75
N THR A 126 2.31 -11.49 29.59
CA THR A 126 3.54 -10.69 29.70
C THR A 126 4.39 -11.25 30.85
N ARG A 127 5.67 -11.47 30.60
CA ARG A 127 6.64 -11.96 31.59
C ARG A 127 7.84 -11.04 31.63
N GLU A 128 8.25 -10.68 32.83
CA GLU A 128 9.44 -9.89 33.07
C GLU A 128 10.65 -10.79 33.24
N ILE A 129 11.75 -10.41 32.59
CA ILE A 129 13.01 -11.14 32.62
C ILE A 129 14.05 -10.29 33.35
N SER A 130 14.73 -10.87 34.32
CA SER A 130 15.84 -10.22 35.02
C SER A 130 17.04 -10.16 34.08
N GLU A 131 17.23 -9.02 33.48
CA GLU A 131 18.35 -8.63 32.63
C GLU A 131 18.46 -7.11 32.57
N ARG A 132 19.64 -6.56 32.32
CA ARG A 132 19.80 -5.13 32.05
C ARG A 132 21.10 -4.84 31.32
N VAL A 133 21.00 -4.14 30.21
CA VAL A 133 22.12 -3.53 29.52
C VAL A 133 21.93 -2.02 29.54
N ASP A 134 23.02 -1.24 29.65
CA ASP A 134 22.97 0.20 29.53
C ASP A 134 23.18 0.66 28.07
N TRP A 135 23.10 1.98 27.86
CA TRP A 135 23.25 2.58 26.53
C TRP A 135 24.68 2.47 25.95
N GLN A 136 25.69 2.12 26.76
CA GLN A 136 27.07 1.90 26.33
C GLN A 136 27.37 0.43 26.03
N GLY A 137 26.43 -0.48 26.31
CA GLY A 137 26.60 -1.92 26.15
C GLY A 137 27.13 -2.63 27.38
N ASN A 138 27.26 -1.94 28.53
CA ASN A 138 27.65 -2.58 29.75
C ASN A 138 26.51 -3.44 30.28
N VAL A 139 26.78 -4.69 30.58
CA VAL A 139 25.82 -5.58 31.21
C VAL A 139 25.76 -5.25 32.71
N LEU A 140 24.69 -4.56 33.11
CA LEU A 140 24.42 -4.21 34.51
C LEU A 140 23.81 -5.39 35.28
N VAL A 141 22.94 -6.16 34.62
CA VAL A 141 22.38 -7.40 35.13
C VAL A 141 22.45 -8.44 34.02
N PRO A 142 23.18 -9.55 34.22
CA PRO A 142 23.24 -10.66 33.27
C PRO A 142 21.83 -11.23 33.00
N LEU A 143 21.63 -11.81 31.82
CA LEU A 143 20.40 -12.50 31.47
C LEU A 143 20.16 -13.69 32.42
N ALA A 144 19.05 -13.65 33.15
CA ALA A 144 18.61 -14.79 33.98
C ALA A 144 17.93 -15.82 33.06
N GLU A 145 18.71 -16.79 32.56
CA GLU A 145 18.19 -17.84 31.68
C GLU A 145 17.06 -18.66 32.31
N ASP A 146 17.10 -18.87 33.63
CA ASP A 146 16.04 -19.57 34.35
C ASP A 146 14.71 -18.81 34.34
N ASP A 147 14.74 -17.47 34.40
CA ASP A 147 13.53 -16.62 34.21
C ASP A 147 12.94 -16.86 32.82
N VAL A 148 13.80 -16.90 31.77
CA VAL A 148 13.37 -17.17 30.39
C VAL A 148 12.75 -18.56 30.26
N ARG A 149 13.39 -19.61 30.81
CA ARG A 149 12.85 -20.99 30.77
C ARG A 149 11.51 -21.11 31.53
N GLN A 150 11.40 -20.47 32.67
CA GLN A 150 10.17 -20.45 33.44
C GLN A 150 9.05 -19.69 32.68
N ALA A 151 9.38 -18.55 32.10
CA ALA A 151 8.47 -17.77 31.27
C ALA A 151 7.99 -18.57 30.05
N ALA A 152 8.91 -19.24 29.34
CA ALA A 152 8.59 -20.11 28.21
C ALA A 152 7.58 -21.20 28.57
N ARG A 153 7.82 -21.92 29.66
CA ARG A 153 6.90 -22.98 30.16
C ARG A 153 5.52 -22.42 30.49
N ALA A 154 5.46 -21.24 31.12
CA ALA A 154 4.19 -20.57 31.45
C ALA A 154 3.44 -20.13 30.19
N LEU A 155 4.12 -19.58 29.20
CA LEU A 155 3.53 -19.15 27.90
C LEU A 155 3.07 -20.39 27.10
N LYS A 156 3.86 -21.47 27.09
CA LYS A 156 3.47 -22.75 26.47
C LYS A 156 2.18 -23.29 27.07
N ALA A 157 2.09 -23.31 28.40
CA ALA A 157 0.89 -23.75 29.12
C ALA A 157 -0.32 -22.84 28.83
N ALA A 158 -0.09 -21.58 28.57
CA ALA A 158 -1.12 -20.64 28.16
C ALA A 158 -1.54 -20.76 26.67
N GLY A 159 -0.94 -21.68 25.89
CA GLY A 159 -1.23 -21.91 24.48
C GLY A 159 -0.80 -20.75 23.59
N VAL A 160 0.32 -20.11 23.91
CA VAL A 160 0.93 -19.04 23.10
C VAL A 160 1.55 -19.66 21.86
N ALA A 161 1.28 -19.07 20.69
CA ALA A 161 1.77 -19.51 19.38
C ALA A 161 2.95 -18.68 18.87
N SER A 162 3.11 -17.45 19.38
CA SER A 162 4.18 -16.54 19.00
C SER A 162 4.65 -15.73 20.20
N VAL A 163 5.93 -15.42 20.29
CA VAL A 163 6.53 -14.66 21.40
C VAL A 163 7.25 -13.44 20.86
N ALA A 164 6.89 -12.26 21.35
CA ALA A 164 7.66 -11.03 21.18
C ALA A 164 8.67 -10.89 22.32
N VAL A 165 9.91 -10.54 22.01
CA VAL A 165 10.97 -10.22 22.98
C VAL A 165 11.37 -8.77 22.79
N SER A 166 11.33 -7.96 23.85
CA SER A 166 11.68 -6.54 23.75
C SER A 166 12.40 -6.10 25.02
N TYR A 167 13.73 -6.09 24.96
CA TYR A 167 14.58 -5.66 26.06
C TYR A 167 15.08 -4.23 25.87
N ILE A 168 15.40 -3.54 26.96
CA ILE A 168 15.91 -2.18 26.93
C ILE A 168 17.30 -2.17 26.33
N PHE A 169 17.54 -1.20 25.40
CA PHE A 169 18.77 -1.05 24.62
C PHE A 169 19.14 -2.21 23.67
N SER A 170 18.26 -3.21 23.49
CA SER A 170 18.50 -4.34 22.58
C SER A 170 18.73 -3.92 21.12
N TYR A 171 18.25 -2.75 20.70
CA TYR A 171 18.49 -2.21 19.36
C TYR A 171 19.98 -1.91 19.07
N MET A 172 20.82 -1.78 20.10
CA MET A 172 22.27 -1.64 20.01
C MET A 172 23.00 -2.88 20.51
N HIS A 173 22.41 -3.60 21.47
CA HIS A 173 23.00 -4.72 22.21
C HIS A 173 22.03 -5.91 22.19
N PRO A 174 21.96 -6.69 21.09
CA PRO A 174 20.95 -7.70 20.86
C PRO A 174 21.22 -9.05 21.54
N GLU A 175 22.35 -9.22 22.20
CA GLU A 175 22.87 -10.51 22.65
C GLU A 175 21.90 -11.22 23.63
N HIS A 176 21.27 -10.45 24.54
CA HIS A 176 20.28 -11.01 25.48
C HIS A 176 19.00 -11.48 24.76
N GLU A 177 18.54 -10.74 23.73
CA GLU A 177 17.38 -11.15 22.91
C GLU A 177 17.72 -12.40 22.08
N ALA A 178 18.91 -12.43 21.46
CA ALA A 178 19.38 -13.58 20.68
C ALA A 178 19.44 -14.86 21.54
N ARG A 179 20.05 -14.76 22.73
CA ARG A 179 20.11 -15.88 23.69
C ARG A 179 18.71 -16.30 24.16
N THR A 180 17.81 -15.34 24.36
CA THR A 180 16.42 -15.62 24.72
C THR A 180 15.70 -16.42 23.64
N ARG A 181 15.93 -16.12 22.33
CA ARG A 181 15.38 -16.89 21.21
C ARG A 181 15.85 -18.35 21.26
N GLU A 182 17.13 -18.59 21.50
CA GLU A 182 17.67 -19.95 21.60
C GLU A 182 16.90 -20.75 22.66
N ILE A 183 16.75 -20.19 23.87
CA ILE A 183 16.06 -20.82 24.99
C ILE A 183 14.55 -21.04 24.65
N LEU A 184 13.91 -20.06 24.03
CA LEU A 184 12.51 -20.21 23.60
C LEU A 184 12.36 -21.34 22.59
N THR A 185 13.29 -21.47 21.66
CA THR A 185 13.28 -22.55 20.65
C THR A 185 13.47 -23.93 21.29
N GLU A 186 14.32 -24.02 22.34
CA GLU A 186 14.51 -25.25 23.12
C GLU A 186 13.24 -25.65 23.89
N GLU A 187 12.62 -24.70 24.61
CA GLU A 187 11.49 -24.97 25.52
C GLU A 187 10.13 -25.06 24.79
N MET A 188 10.00 -24.37 23.67
CA MET A 188 8.79 -24.24 22.85
C MET A 188 9.07 -24.55 21.37
N PRO A 189 9.44 -25.79 20.99
CA PRO A 189 9.71 -26.11 19.59
C PRO A 189 8.57 -25.70 18.65
N GLY A 190 8.89 -25.01 17.56
CA GLY A 190 7.92 -24.52 16.58
C GLY A 190 7.22 -23.21 16.95
N VAL A 191 7.58 -22.57 18.08
CA VAL A 191 7.08 -21.22 18.39
C VAL A 191 7.74 -20.19 17.46
N SER A 192 6.94 -19.23 17.01
CA SER A 192 7.48 -18.06 16.30
C SER A 192 8.06 -17.06 17.32
N VAL A 193 9.24 -16.50 17.05
CA VAL A 193 9.93 -15.56 17.96
C VAL A 193 10.34 -14.31 17.23
N SER A 194 9.73 -13.19 17.57
CA SER A 194 10.06 -11.86 17.03
C SER A 194 10.91 -11.09 18.03
N LEU A 195 12.17 -10.77 17.67
CA LEU A 195 13.08 -9.97 18.48
C LEU A 195 12.97 -8.50 18.12
N SER A 196 12.88 -7.61 19.10
CA SER A 196 12.76 -6.17 18.86
C SER A 196 14.01 -5.57 18.19
N SER A 197 15.17 -6.16 18.45
CA SER A 197 16.44 -5.81 17.83
C SER A 197 16.56 -6.15 16.34
N GLU A 198 15.66 -7.01 15.82
CA GLU A 198 15.61 -7.36 14.41
C GLU A 198 14.43 -6.71 13.69
N VAL A 199 13.26 -6.68 14.32
CA VAL A 199 12.04 -6.11 13.73
C VAL A 199 12.16 -4.60 13.58
N LEU A 200 12.64 -3.89 14.62
CA LEU A 200 12.82 -2.44 14.59
C LEU A 200 14.01 -2.00 15.46
N PRO A 201 15.25 -2.07 14.96
CA PRO A 201 16.45 -1.70 15.72
C PRO A 201 16.58 -0.16 15.88
N ARG A 202 15.60 0.48 16.50
CA ARG A 202 15.52 1.92 16.73
C ARG A 202 15.33 2.26 18.20
N ILE A 203 15.76 3.47 18.57
CA ILE A 203 15.41 4.07 19.87
C ILE A 203 13.88 4.21 19.99
N ARG A 204 13.38 4.48 21.17
CA ARG A 204 11.96 4.59 21.58
C ARG A 204 11.34 3.23 21.86
N GLU A 205 11.28 2.91 23.12
CA GLU A 205 10.84 1.60 23.64
C GLU A 205 9.42 1.25 23.21
N TRP A 206 8.49 2.24 23.23
CA TRP A 206 7.11 1.99 22.83
C TRP A 206 6.96 1.64 21.36
N SER A 207 7.53 2.44 20.47
CA SER A 207 7.46 2.20 19.02
C SER A 207 8.04 0.84 18.66
N ARG A 208 9.21 0.51 19.23
CA ARG A 208 9.87 -0.78 19.02
C ARG A 208 9.03 -1.93 19.54
N LEU A 209 8.49 -1.82 20.78
CA LEU A 209 7.62 -2.83 21.38
C LEU A 209 6.34 -3.03 20.57
N SER A 210 5.63 -1.94 20.21
CA SER A 210 4.38 -2.00 19.44
C SER A 210 4.58 -2.71 18.10
N THR A 211 5.62 -2.32 17.36
CA THR A 211 5.93 -2.91 16.05
C THR A 211 6.33 -4.37 16.18
N THR A 212 7.09 -4.75 17.21
CA THR A 212 7.49 -6.14 17.47
C THR A 212 6.30 -7.01 17.86
N LEU A 213 5.39 -6.50 18.68
CA LEU A 213 4.15 -7.21 19.05
C LEU A 213 3.27 -7.46 17.82
N LEU A 214 3.16 -6.48 16.93
CA LEU A 214 2.39 -6.62 15.69
C LEU A 214 3.06 -7.62 14.74
N ASN A 215 4.39 -7.61 14.64
CA ASN A 215 5.10 -8.62 13.86
C ASN A 215 4.81 -10.03 14.40
N ALA A 216 4.98 -10.23 15.69
CA ALA A 216 4.69 -11.52 16.35
C ALA A 216 3.22 -11.97 16.19
N TYR A 217 2.30 -11.01 16.13
CA TYR A 217 0.87 -11.27 15.94
C TYR A 217 0.54 -11.73 14.51
N LEU A 218 1.22 -11.19 13.51
CA LEU A 218 0.93 -11.38 12.08
C LEU A 218 1.76 -12.51 11.44
N GLU A 219 2.95 -12.78 11.95
CA GLU A 219 3.91 -13.72 11.36
C GLU A 219 3.35 -15.12 11.15
N PRO A 220 2.70 -15.80 12.14
CA PRO A 220 2.15 -17.13 11.91
C PRO A 220 1.07 -17.17 10.82
N VAL A 221 0.29 -16.08 10.67
CA VAL A 221 -0.73 -15.95 9.61
C VAL A 221 -0.06 -15.87 8.24
N MET A 222 1.00 -15.07 8.11
CA MET A 222 1.74 -14.92 6.86
C MET A 222 2.48 -16.19 6.48
N VAL A 223 3.17 -16.83 7.43
CA VAL A 223 3.89 -18.10 7.20
C VAL A 223 2.95 -19.17 6.65
N MET A 224 1.79 -19.32 7.27
CA MET A 224 0.78 -20.29 6.81
C MET A 224 0.29 -19.96 5.41
N TYR A 225 -0.01 -18.68 5.15
CA TYR A 225 -0.51 -18.23 3.85
C TYR A 225 0.51 -18.44 2.74
N ILE A 226 1.74 -17.96 2.92
CA ILE A 226 2.82 -18.08 1.91
C ILE A 226 3.16 -19.56 1.68
N GLY A 227 3.14 -20.38 2.72
CA GLY A 227 3.32 -21.84 2.59
C GLY A 227 2.25 -22.49 1.71
N HIS A 228 0.99 -22.16 1.90
CA HIS A 228 -0.11 -22.66 1.05
C HIS A 228 -0.01 -22.15 -0.38
N LEU A 229 0.27 -20.86 -0.55
CA LEU A 229 0.41 -20.26 -1.87
C LEU A 229 1.60 -20.85 -2.64
N GLY A 230 2.77 -20.94 -2.00
CA GLY A 230 3.99 -21.49 -2.60
C GLY A 230 3.77 -22.92 -3.09
N LYS A 231 3.24 -23.78 -2.21
CA LYS A 231 2.91 -25.17 -2.56
C LYS A 231 1.92 -25.25 -3.71
N GLY A 232 0.85 -24.44 -3.68
CA GLY A 232 -0.15 -24.43 -4.76
C GLY A 232 0.41 -23.94 -6.11
N LEU A 233 1.36 -23.01 -6.11
CA LEU A 233 2.07 -22.59 -7.32
C LEU A 233 2.93 -23.72 -7.88
N ASP A 234 3.67 -24.43 -7.02
CA ASP A 234 4.49 -25.59 -7.41
C ASP A 234 3.64 -26.71 -8.01
N GLU A 235 2.50 -27.04 -7.41
CA GLU A 235 1.54 -28.02 -7.90
C GLU A 235 0.97 -27.66 -9.28
N LYS A 236 0.89 -26.36 -9.60
CA LYS A 236 0.48 -25.88 -10.95
C LYS A 236 1.63 -25.77 -11.94
N GLY A 237 2.86 -26.07 -11.54
CA GLY A 237 4.05 -26.01 -12.37
C GLY A 237 4.68 -24.61 -12.48
N VAL A 238 4.25 -23.63 -11.67
CA VAL A 238 4.90 -22.33 -11.58
C VAL A 238 6.03 -22.47 -10.54
N THR A 239 7.20 -22.91 -10.98
CA THR A 239 8.31 -23.32 -10.11
C THR A 239 9.42 -22.27 -10.00
N THR A 240 9.18 -21.04 -10.47
CA THR A 240 10.16 -19.95 -10.36
C THR A 240 10.63 -19.72 -8.92
N GLY A 241 11.92 -19.47 -8.73
CA GLY A 241 12.49 -18.99 -7.46
C GLY A 241 12.27 -17.49 -7.23
N GLN A 242 11.88 -16.75 -8.27
CA GLN A 242 11.62 -15.30 -8.18
C GLN A 242 10.18 -15.02 -7.72
N ARG A 243 9.89 -15.28 -6.44
CA ARG A 243 8.60 -15.05 -5.81
C ARG A 243 8.73 -13.94 -4.77
N PHE A 244 8.00 -12.87 -4.99
CA PHE A 244 8.11 -11.65 -4.19
C PHE A 244 6.79 -11.25 -3.56
N LEU A 245 6.89 -10.58 -2.40
CA LEU A 245 5.78 -9.98 -1.68
C LEU A 245 5.96 -8.48 -1.61
N MET A 246 4.89 -7.73 -1.86
CA MET A 246 4.89 -6.28 -1.76
C MET A 246 5.05 -5.82 -0.31
N GLN A 247 5.82 -4.77 -0.11
CA GLN A 247 6.04 -4.13 1.18
C GLN A 247 5.32 -2.77 1.27
N SER A 248 5.11 -2.30 2.49
CA SER A 248 4.55 -0.97 2.80
C SER A 248 5.38 0.18 2.19
N ASN A 249 6.69 0.01 2.03
CA ASN A 249 7.61 1.02 1.49
C ASN A 249 7.60 1.14 -0.04
N GLY A 250 6.70 0.43 -0.72
CA GLY A 250 6.61 0.44 -2.18
C GLY A 250 7.61 -0.47 -2.89
N GLY A 251 8.46 -1.20 -2.18
CA GLY A 251 9.33 -2.25 -2.72
C GLY A 251 8.72 -3.64 -2.60
N VAL A 252 9.35 -4.64 -3.23
CA VAL A 252 9.05 -6.04 -2.98
C VAL A 252 10.19 -6.72 -2.23
N MET A 253 9.88 -7.80 -1.51
CA MET A 253 10.84 -8.68 -0.85
C MET A 253 10.55 -10.14 -1.23
N PRO A 254 11.55 -11.04 -1.21
CA PRO A 254 11.31 -12.47 -1.45
C PRO A 254 10.34 -13.08 -0.43
N PHE A 255 9.62 -14.14 -0.84
CA PHE A 255 8.75 -14.90 0.07
C PHE A 255 9.51 -15.42 1.28
N SER A 256 10.76 -15.86 1.10
CA SER A 256 11.65 -16.30 2.18
C SER A 256 11.85 -15.23 3.24
N ALA A 257 12.09 -13.98 2.85
CA ALA A 257 12.25 -12.86 3.77
C ALA A 257 10.98 -12.55 4.58
N ALA A 258 9.80 -12.68 3.94
CA ALA A 258 8.51 -12.44 4.59
C ALA A 258 8.21 -13.45 5.72
N VAL A 259 8.74 -14.67 5.60
CA VAL A 259 8.52 -15.75 6.58
C VAL A 259 9.71 -15.98 7.51
N ALA A 260 10.80 -15.25 7.33
CA ALA A 260 12.01 -15.36 8.15
C ALA A 260 11.90 -14.71 9.56
N GLY A 261 10.73 -14.25 9.96
CA GLY A 261 10.40 -13.85 11.31
C GLY A 261 10.40 -12.35 11.60
N ALA A 262 11.21 -11.52 10.93
CA ALA A 262 11.36 -10.11 11.32
C ALA A 262 10.68 -9.11 10.38
N LYS A 263 10.20 -9.54 9.20
CA LYS A 263 9.76 -8.62 8.13
C LYS A 263 8.26 -8.70 7.81
N THR A 264 7.47 -9.49 8.53
CA THR A 264 6.03 -9.63 8.25
C THR A 264 5.27 -8.32 8.42
N VAL A 265 5.61 -7.51 9.41
CA VAL A 265 4.99 -6.21 9.67
C VAL A 265 5.15 -5.23 8.47
N HIS A 266 6.16 -5.43 7.63
CA HIS A 266 6.38 -4.63 6.41
C HIS A 266 5.38 -4.93 5.28
N THR A 267 4.54 -5.96 5.42
CA THR A 267 3.51 -6.29 4.41
C THR A 267 2.17 -5.60 4.63
N LEU A 268 2.04 -4.82 5.70
CA LEU A 268 0.88 -3.99 5.95
C LEU A 268 0.75 -2.93 4.84
N PHE A 269 -0.49 -2.64 4.38
CA PHE A 269 -0.76 -1.72 3.25
C PHE A 269 -0.12 -2.09 1.90
N SER A 270 0.28 -3.34 1.69
CA SER A 270 1.00 -3.74 0.48
C SER A 270 0.17 -3.60 -0.83
N GLY A 271 -1.14 -3.85 -0.81
CA GLY A 271 -2.01 -3.65 -1.97
C GLY A 271 -2.05 -2.19 -2.44
N PRO A 272 -2.49 -1.23 -1.60
CA PRO A 272 -2.47 0.19 -1.93
C PRO A 272 -1.10 0.74 -2.32
N ALA A 273 -0.02 0.26 -1.68
CA ALA A 273 1.35 0.65 -2.00
C ALA A 273 1.73 0.28 -3.45
N ALA A 274 1.24 -0.86 -3.95
CA ALA A 274 1.48 -1.27 -5.33
C ALA A 274 0.86 -0.30 -6.34
N GLY A 275 -0.38 0.14 -6.11
CA GLY A 275 -1.04 1.13 -6.94
C GLY A 275 -0.34 2.50 -6.95
N ALA A 276 0.06 2.98 -5.77
CA ALA A 276 0.83 4.22 -5.66
C ALA A 276 2.19 4.12 -6.39
N GLN A 277 2.85 2.96 -6.31
CA GLN A 277 4.11 2.71 -7.02
C GLN A 277 3.92 2.65 -8.54
N ALA A 278 2.79 2.08 -9.03
CA ALA A 278 2.44 2.13 -10.44
C ALA A 278 2.28 3.57 -10.93
N ALA A 279 1.56 4.40 -10.18
CA ALA A 279 1.35 5.80 -10.51
C ALA A 279 2.68 6.58 -10.58
N ALA A 280 3.54 6.39 -9.57
CA ALA A 280 4.87 7.00 -9.52
C ALA A 280 5.76 6.57 -10.70
N TYR A 281 5.75 5.27 -11.01
CA TYR A 281 6.51 4.74 -12.13
C TYR A 281 6.03 5.31 -13.48
N LEU A 282 4.71 5.34 -13.72
CA LEU A 282 4.15 5.91 -14.95
C LEU A 282 4.45 7.39 -15.10
N GLU A 283 4.43 8.17 -14.01
CA GLU A 283 4.86 9.57 -14.03
C GLU A 283 6.34 9.68 -14.41
N SER A 284 7.21 8.85 -13.81
CA SER A 284 8.66 8.88 -14.04
C SER A 284 9.08 8.54 -15.49
N VAL A 285 8.31 7.68 -16.18
CA VAL A 285 8.58 7.29 -17.58
C VAL A 285 7.86 8.17 -18.62
N GLY A 286 7.30 9.29 -18.19
CA GLY A 286 6.75 10.31 -19.11
C GLY A 286 5.26 10.19 -19.39
N CYS A 287 4.55 9.28 -18.75
CA CYS A 287 3.09 9.20 -18.84
C CYS A 287 2.37 10.35 -18.11
N GLY A 288 3.08 11.30 -17.53
CA GLY A 288 2.50 12.37 -16.72
C GLY A 288 3.25 13.70 -16.68
N SER A 289 4.51 13.81 -17.04
CA SER A 289 5.23 15.09 -16.96
C SER A 289 6.17 15.34 -18.13
N ALA A 290 6.20 16.56 -18.64
CA ALA A 290 7.13 17.04 -19.64
C ALA A 290 8.35 17.75 -19.02
N SER A 291 8.81 17.33 -17.86
CA SER A 291 10.09 17.76 -17.31
C SER A 291 10.96 16.56 -17.02
N ALA A 292 11.69 16.08 -18.06
CA ALA A 292 12.91 15.32 -17.83
C ALA A 292 13.92 16.25 -17.14
N ARG A 293 13.78 16.45 -15.82
CA ARG A 293 14.90 16.87 -15.00
C ARG A 293 15.81 15.65 -14.93
N THR A 294 16.93 15.76 -15.62
CA THR A 294 18.08 14.87 -15.44
C THR A 294 18.47 14.87 -13.98
N ALA A 295 17.95 13.88 -13.23
CA ALA A 295 18.56 13.53 -11.97
C ALA A 295 19.98 13.05 -12.31
N PRO A 296 21.03 13.61 -11.71
CA PRO A 296 22.39 13.14 -11.96
C PRO A 296 22.48 11.71 -11.41
N GLY A 297 22.69 10.72 -12.31
CA GLY A 297 22.87 9.31 -11.97
C GLY A 297 22.04 8.30 -12.75
N ALA A 298 21.09 8.70 -13.58
CA ALA A 298 20.34 7.79 -14.43
C ALA A 298 21.11 7.44 -15.72
N SER A 299 22.14 6.64 -15.61
CA SER A 299 22.86 6.09 -16.74
C SER A 299 22.20 4.81 -17.23
N ASP A 300 20.99 4.70 -17.58
CA ASP A 300 20.37 3.62 -18.37
C ASP A 300 18.86 3.79 -18.51
N ALA A 301 18.32 5.00 -18.27
CA ALA A 301 17.01 5.32 -18.76
C ALA A 301 17.08 5.42 -20.28
N VAL A 302 16.51 4.44 -20.97
CA VAL A 302 16.28 4.52 -22.40
C VAL A 302 15.71 5.92 -22.70
N ARG A 303 16.44 6.71 -23.49
CA ARG A 303 16.01 8.05 -23.94
C ARG A 303 14.77 7.87 -24.82
N TYR A 304 13.61 7.91 -24.22
CA TYR A 304 12.40 8.15 -24.99
C TYR A 304 12.40 9.61 -25.42
N ALA A 305 12.42 9.82 -26.74
CA ALA A 305 12.30 11.14 -27.32
C ALA A 305 11.05 11.80 -26.75
N SER A 306 11.25 12.91 -26.06
CA SER A 306 10.20 13.74 -25.48
C SER A 306 9.32 14.29 -26.59
N LEU A 307 8.17 13.64 -26.83
CA LEU A 307 7.07 14.34 -27.47
C LEU A 307 6.54 15.36 -26.44
N PRO A 308 6.28 16.62 -26.82
CA PRO A 308 5.75 17.61 -25.91
C PRO A 308 4.35 17.18 -25.47
N HIS A 309 4.24 16.63 -24.25
CA HIS A 309 2.96 16.31 -23.64
C HIS A 309 2.46 17.53 -22.86
N PRO A 310 1.16 17.87 -22.91
CA PRO A 310 0.62 19.04 -22.19
C PRO A 310 0.70 18.97 -20.66
N ALA A 311 1.36 17.97 -20.10
CA ALA A 311 1.46 17.72 -18.66
C ALA A 311 2.44 18.62 -17.87
N THR A 312 3.11 19.59 -18.51
CA THR A 312 4.02 20.54 -17.84
C THR A 312 3.34 21.48 -16.85
N GLN A 313 2.04 21.34 -16.64
CA GLN A 313 1.22 22.28 -15.88
C GLN A 313 0.83 21.78 -14.48
N TYR A 314 1.11 20.52 -14.15
CA TYR A 314 0.66 19.90 -12.91
C TYR A 314 1.85 19.52 -12.01
N ALA A 315 1.68 19.76 -10.68
CA ALA A 315 2.73 19.57 -9.68
C ALA A 315 2.94 18.10 -9.28
N GLY A 316 1.93 17.24 -9.50
CA GLY A 316 1.98 15.83 -9.12
C GLY A 316 0.66 15.09 -9.35
N ILE A 317 0.57 13.91 -8.76
CA ILE A 317 -0.59 13.02 -8.85
C ILE A 317 -1.17 12.78 -7.46
N VAL A 318 -2.49 12.83 -7.34
CA VAL A 318 -3.25 12.24 -6.23
C VAL A 318 -3.83 10.94 -6.71
N THR A 319 -3.48 9.82 -6.08
CA THR A 319 -4.09 8.54 -6.38
C THR A 319 -5.39 8.36 -5.60
N LEU A 320 -6.37 7.68 -6.20
CA LEU A 320 -7.62 7.29 -5.58
C LEU A 320 -7.90 5.82 -5.96
N ASP A 321 -7.47 4.89 -5.12
CA ASP A 321 -7.79 3.47 -5.26
C ASP A 321 -9.10 3.16 -4.56
N MET A 322 -10.19 3.06 -5.30
CA MET A 322 -11.47 2.68 -4.73
C MET A 322 -11.83 1.24 -5.13
N GLY A 323 -11.70 0.37 -4.15
CA GLY A 323 -12.11 -1.02 -4.23
C GLY A 323 -13.54 -1.27 -3.77
N GLY A 324 -13.81 -2.51 -3.34
CA GLY A 324 -15.12 -2.86 -2.77
C GLY A 324 -15.31 -2.46 -1.31
N THR A 325 -14.23 -2.25 -0.54
CA THR A 325 -14.30 -2.08 0.93
C THR A 325 -13.74 -0.74 1.40
N SER A 326 -12.68 -0.26 0.76
CA SER A 326 -11.95 0.95 1.13
C SER A 326 -11.66 1.82 -0.07
N ALA A 327 -11.27 3.06 0.20
CA ALA A 327 -10.58 3.93 -0.73
C ALA A 327 -9.24 4.35 -0.12
N ASP A 328 -8.16 4.17 -0.91
CA ASP A 328 -6.79 4.44 -0.52
C ASP A 328 -6.25 5.62 -1.33
N ILE A 329 -5.61 6.56 -0.64
CA ILE A 329 -5.17 7.84 -1.19
C ILE A 329 -3.68 8.00 -0.92
N ALA A 330 -2.92 8.34 -1.97
CA ALA A 330 -1.50 8.69 -1.86
C ALA A 330 -1.18 9.90 -2.73
N PHE A 331 -0.07 10.60 -2.38
CA PHE A 331 0.48 11.70 -3.17
C PHE A 331 1.79 11.29 -3.82
N ILE A 332 1.93 11.60 -5.10
CA ILE A 332 3.13 11.39 -5.89
C ILE A 332 3.64 12.77 -6.31
N GLU A 333 4.88 13.05 -6.00
CA GLU A 333 5.54 14.31 -6.37
C GLU A 333 6.89 14.01 -7.04
N GLY A 334 7.07 14.51 -8.26
CA GLY A 334 8.31 14.29 -9.01
C GLY A 334 8.60 12.83 -9.33
N GLY A 335 7.57 12.01 -9.54
CA GLY A 335 7.69 10.59 -9.84
C GLY A 335 8.01 9.71 -8.61
N LEU A 336 7.89 10.26 -7.40
CA LEU A 336 8.15 9.53 -6.16
C LEU A 336 6.92 9.62 -5.23
N PRO A 337 6.44 8.51 -4.69
CA PRO A 337 5.43 8.54 -3.65
C PRO A 337 6.04 9.09 -2.37
N LEU A 338 5.24 9.83 -1.60
CA LEU A 338 5.65 10.30 -0.29
C LEU A 338 5.84 9.11 0.65
N GLU A 339 6.84 9.19 1.53
CA GLU A 339 7.16 8.14 2.50
C GLU A 339 6.99 8.65 3.94
N THR A 340 6.60 7.73 4.83
CA THR A 340 6.56 7.94 6.28
C THR A 340 7.30 6.81 6.99
N THR A 341 7.74 7.06 8.22
CA THR A 341 8.28 6.02 9.11
C THR A 341 7.35 5.71 10.27
N GLU A 342 6.25 6.44 10.40
CA GLU A 342 5.26 6.27 11.45
C GLU A 342 3.88 6.11 10.82
N SER A 343 3.22 5.00 11.11
CA SER A 343 1.86 4.71 10.65
C SER A 343 0.99 4.26 11.81
N VAL A 344 -0.32 4.45 11.69
CA VAL A 344 -1.30 3.96 12.67
C VAL A 344 -2.32 3.09 11.95
N ILE A 345 -2.44 1.83 12.37
CA ILE A 345 -3.46 0.90 11.87
C ILE A 345 -4.25 0.35 13.04
N ALA A 346 -5.57 0.32 12.95
CA ALA A 346 -6.43 -0.15 14.03
C ALA A 346 -6.07 0.51 15.39
N ARG A 347 -5.73 1.79 15.37
CA ARG A 347 -5.29 2.60 16.52
C ARG A 347 -3.99 2.10 17.17
N ARG A 348 -3.15 1.35 16.43
CA ARG A 348 -1.85 0.85 16.86
C ARG A 348 -0.73 1.48 16.06
N GLN A 349 0.27 1.98 16.76
CA GLN A 349 1.45 2.58 16.15
C GLN A 349 2.36 1.52 15.56
N ILE A 350 2.85 1.78 14.36
CA ILE A 350 3.77 0.95 13.59
C ILE A 350 4.86 1.84 13.02
N ASP A 351 6.09 1.56 13.36
CA ASP A 351 7.23 2.39 12.96
C ASP A 351 8.11 1.63 11.94
N VAL A 352 7.53 1.28 10.79
CA VAL A 352 8.29 0.75 9.65
C VAL A 352 8.23 1.73 8.48
N PRO A 353 9.25 1.74 7.59
CA PRO A 353 9.16 2.52 6.35
C PRO A 353 7.92 2.12 5.55
N ALA A 354 7.08 3.08 5.24
CA ALA A 354 5.86 2.90 4.47
C ALA A 354 5.65 4.06 3.51
N LEU A 355 4.88 3.83 2.46
CA LEU A 355 4.35 4.94 1.68
C LEU A 355 3.37 5.73 2.55
N ASP A 356 3.43 7.04 2.44
CA ASP A 356 2.55 7.93 3.16
C ASP A 356 1.17 7.96 2.48
N MET A 357 0.26 7.17 3.03
CA MET A 357 -1.08 6.95 2.48
C MET A 357 -2.13 7.08 3.57
N THR A 358 -3.34 7.42 3.17
CA THR A 358 -4.51 7.35 4.05
C THR A 358 -5.57 6.43 3.45
N THR A 359 -6.28 5.74 4.33
CA THR A 359 -7.31 4.77 3.96
C THR A 359 -8.61 5.13 4.66
N ILE A 360 -9.69 5.17 3.91
CA ILE A 360 -11.03 5.34 4.46
C ILE A 360 -11.92 4.14 4.14
N SER A 361 -12.85 3.84 5.04
CA SER A 361 -13.88 2.83 4.83
C SER A 361 -14.96 3.39 3.88
N ALA A 362 -14.60 3.54 2.60
CA ALA A 362 -15.47 4.01 1.52
C ALA A 362 -15.14 3.20 0.26
N GLY A 363 -16.00 2.27 -0.09
CA GLY A 363 -15.86 1.42 -1.27
C GLY A 363 -17.20 1.06 -1.88
N GLY A 364 -17.20 0.39 -3.00
CA GLY A 364 -18.43 -0.03 -3.69
C GLY A 364 -19.37 -0.90 -2.84
N GLY A 365 -18.82 -1.65 -1.89
CA GLY A 365 -19.58 -2.48 -0.95
C GLY A 365 -19.96 -1.78 0.36
N SER A 366 -19.65 -0.49 0.54
CA SER A 366 -20.06 0.24 1.76
C SER A 366 -21.56 0.24 1.90
N ILE A 367 -22.03 -0.24 3.05
CA ILE A 367 -23.46 -0.40 3.35
C ILE A 367 -24.07 0.96 3.67
N ALA A 368 -25.22 1.25 3.06
CA ALA A 368 -25.99 2.42 3.37
C ALA A 368 -27.21 2.07 4.23
N GLY A 369 -27.59 3.00 5.11
CA GLY A 369 -28.73 2.85 6.01
C GLY A 369 -29.15 4.18 6.62
N VAL A 370 -30.11 4.13 7.53
CA VAL A 370 -30.57 5.27 8.29
C VAL A 370 -30.25 5.02 9.76
N ASP A 371 -29.59 5.97 10.39
CA ASP A 371 -29.21 5.88 11.80
C ASP A 371 -30.41 6.12 12.75
N GLY A 372 -30.18 5.95 14.06
CA GLY A 372 -31.19 6.14 15.08
C GLY A 372 -31.71 7.59 15.21
N ALA A 373 -31.03 8.56 14.60
CA ALA A 373 -31.41 9.96 14.54
C ALA A 373 -32.16 10.33 13.25
N GLY A 374 -32.30 9.39 12.32
CA GLY A 374 -33.01 9.58 11.05
C GLY A 374 -32.14 10.15 9.93
N PHE A 375 -30.80 10.07 10.02
CA PHE A 375 -29.89 10.53 8.99
C PHE A 375 -29.39 9.38 8.11
N LEU A 376 -29.24 9.67 6.81
CA LEU A 376 -28.59 8.76 5.89
C LEU A 376 -27.11 8.57 6.24
N THR A 377 -26.72 7.31 6.38
CA THR A 377 -25.32 6.92 6.63
C THR A 377 -24.81 5.98 5.54
N VAL A 378 -23.50 6.06 5.23
CA VAL A 378 -22.82 5.17 4.29
C VAL A 378 -21.53 4.67 4.95
N GLY A 379 -21.42 3.38 5.17
CA GLY A 379 -20.33 2.77 5.93
C GLY A 379 -20.38 3.11 7.45
N PRO A 380 -19.33 2.79 8.22
CA PRO A 380 -18.06 2.16 7.80
C PRO A 380 -18.15 0.68 7.44
N GLN A 381 -19.31 0.03 7.69
CA GLN A 381 -19.51 -1.39 7.40
C GLN A 381 -19.56 -1.63 5.89
N SER A 382 -18.96 -2.75 5.47
CA SER A 382 -18.99 -3.19 4.08
C SER A 382 -19.66 -4.57 3.97
N ALA A 383 -20.40 -4.77 2.88
CA ALA A 383 -20.97 -6.06 2.53
C ALA A 383 -19.91 -7.09 2.10
N GLY A 384 -18.67 -6.65 1.86
CA GLY A 384 -17.57 -7.49 1.44
C GLY A 384 -17.80 -8.21 0.13
N ALA A 385 -17.13 -9.37 -0.04
CA ALA A 385 -17.31 -10.26 -1.20
C ALA A 385 -18.54 -11.15 -1.04
N THR A 386 -18.87 -11.54 0.18
CA THR A 386 -19.98 -12.43 0.54
C THR A 386 -20.63 -11.91 1.83
N PRO A 387 -21.94 -11.61 1.83
CA PRO A 387 -22.85 -11.79 0.70
C PRO A 387 -22.66 -10.78 -0.46
N GLY A 388 -21.97 -9.64 -0.22
CA GLY A 388 -21.73 -8.58 -1.19
C GLY A 388 -22.94 -7.66 -1.39
N PRO A 389 -22.85 -6.72 -2.36
CA PRO A 389 -23.95 -5.86 -2.79
C PRO A 389 -25.21 -6.64 -3.13
N ALA A 390 -26.38 -6.05 -2.90
CA ALA A 390 -27.66 -6.69 -3.20
C ALA A 390 -27.76 -7.10 -4.69
N CYS A 391 -27.26 -6.26 -5.59
CA CYS A 391 -27.24 -6.54 -7.04
C CYS A 391 -26.37 -7.74 -7.45
N TYR A 392 -25.50 -8.26 -6.58
CA TYR A 392 -24.71 -9.44 -6.92
C TYR A 392 -25.52 -10.74 -6.87
N GLY A 393 -26.72 -10.73 -6.27
CA GLY A 393 -27.58 -11.90 -6.19
C GLY A 393 -27.04 -13.04 -5.32
N ARG A 394 -26.14 -12.72 -4.37
CA ARG A 394 -25.49 -13.69 -3.48
C ARG A 394 -26.04 -13.67 -2.05
N GLY A 395 -27.23 -13.10 -1.86
CA GLY A 395 -27.90 -13.01 -0.56
C GLY A 395 -27.63 -11.70 0.20
N GLY A 396 -27.05 -10.68 -0.45
CA GLY A 396 -26.99 -9.32 0.11
C GLY A 396 -28.38 -8.71 0.21
N GLU A 397 -28.73 -8.18 1.37
CA GLU A 397 -30.05 -7.56 1.64
C GLU A 397 -29.96 -6.05 1.81
N TRP A 398 -28.80 -5.54 2.22
CA TRP A 398 -28.57 -4.13 2.46
C TRP A 398 -28.09 -3.41 1.20
N PRO A 399 -28.53 -2.17 0.95
CA PRO A 399 -28.04 -1.39 -0.16
C PRO A 399 -26.60 -0.95 0.07
N THR A 400 -25.84 -0.93 -1.01
CA THR A 400 -24.43 -0.48 -1.02
C THR A 400 -24.25 0.65 -2.01
N VAL A 401 -23.03 1.23 -2.06
CA VAL A 401 -22.65 2.20 -3.09
C VAL A 401 -22.81 1.60 -4.49
N THR A 402 -22.40 0.35 -4.71
CA THR A 402 -22.60 -0.34 -6.00
C THR A 402 -24.08 -0.45 -6.38
N ASP A 403 -24.97 -0.70 -5.43
CA ASP A 403 -26.42 -0.73 -5.68
C ASP A 403 -26.94 0.65 -6.08
N ALA A 404 -26.40 1.72 -5.49
CA ALA A 404 -26.73 3.08 -5.85
C ALA A 404 -26.24 3.43 -7.26
N ASP A 405 -25.04 3.01 -7.65
CA ASP A 405 -24.48 3.21 -9.00
C ASP A 405 -25.29 2.48 -10.07
N VAL A 406 -25.75 1.26 -9.76
CA VAL A 406 -26.68 0.49 -10.62
C VAL A 406 -28.01 1.24 -10.77
N ALA A 407 -28.60 1.70 -9.66
CA ALA A 407 -29.88 2.39 -9.68
C ALA A 407 -29.84 3.74 -10.43
N CYS A 408 -28.70 4.45 -10.36
CA CYS A 408 -28.44 5.70 -11.10
C CYS A 408 -28.02 5.47 -12.57
N GLY A 409 -27.91 4.22 -13.03
CA GLY A 409 -27.58 3.88 -14.41
C GLY A 409 -26.11 4.00 -14.77
N TYR A 410 -25.19 4.15 -13.81
CA TYR A 410 -23.76 4.27 -14.08
C TYR A 410 -23.13 2.93 -14.43
N LEU A 411 -23.53 1.85 -13.73
CA LEU A 411 -23.09 0.50 -14.04
C LEU A 411 -24.07 -0.21 -14.97
N ASN A 412 -23.49 -0.95 -15.92
CA ASN A 412 -24.27 -1.78 -16.85
C ASN A 412 -24.56 -3.14 -16.22
N PRO A 413 -25.83 -3.48 -15.97
CA PRO A 413 -26.18 -4.75 -15.35
C PRO A 413 -25.82 -5.97 -16.19
N ASP A 414 -25.70 -5.83 -17.51
CA ASP A 414 -25.37 -6.93 -18.44
C ASP A 414 -23.89 -6.98 -18.82
N TYR A 415 -23.08 -5.98 -18.45
CA TYR A 415 -21.66 -5.90 -18.85
C TYR A 415 -20.68 -5.86 -17.67
N PHE A 416 -21.13 -6.16 -16.47
CA PHE A 416 -20.22 -6.19 -15.32
C PHE A 416 -19.18 -7.29 -15.47
N LEU A 417 -17.88 -6.96 -15.23
CA LEU A 417 -16.73 -7.81 -15.52
C LEU A 417 -16.72 -8.32 -16.97
N GLY A 418 -16.99 -7.43 -17.93
CA GLY A 418 -17.06 -7.79 -19.36
C GLY A 418 -18.22 -8.76 -19.70
N GLY A 419 -19.28 -8.72 -18.92
CA GLY A 419 -20.45 -9.58 -19.08
C GLY A 419 -20.34 -10.95 -18.39
N LYS A 420 -19.24 -11.23 -17.68
CA LYS A 420 -19.08 -12.48 -16.91
C LYS A 420 -20.02 -12.55 -15.69
N GLN A 421 -20.48 -11.42 -15.19
CA GLN A 421 -21.44 -11.34 -14.08
C GLN A 421 -22.57 -10.38 -14.45
N LYS A 422 -23.79 -10.80 -14.21
CA LYS A 422 -24.97 -9.95 -14.32
C LYS A 422 -25.31 -9.34 -12.97
N LEU A 423 -25.81 -8.11 -12.99
CA LEU A 423 -26.27 -7.40 -11.78
C LEU A 423 -27.81 -7.38 -11.74
N ASP A 424 -28.37 -7.67 -10.57
CA ASP A 424 -29.81 -7.63 -10.34
C ASP A 424 -30.26 -6.21 -9.94
N VAL A 425 -30.76 -5.47 -10.92
CA VAL A 425 -31.30 -4.10 -10.73
C VAL A 425 -32.50 -4.08 -9.79
N ALA A 426 -33.32 -5.14 -9.83
CA ALA A 426 -34.52 -5.21 -8.99
C ALA A 426 -34.12 -5.41 -7.51
N ALA A 427 -33.12 -6.23 -7.24
CA ALA A 427 -32.57 -6.41 -5.90
C ALA A 427 -31.99 -5.09 -5.36
N SER A 428 -31.19 -4.35 -6.16
CA SER A 428 -30.70 -3.02 -5.77
C SER A 428 -31.82 -2.06 -5.40
N ARG A 429 -32.81 -1.93 -6.27
CA ARG A 429 -33.95 -1.02 -6.04
C ARG A 429 -34.73 -1.40 -4.79
N LYS A 430 -34.96 -2.70 -4.56
CA LYS A 430 -35.65 -3.21 -3.37
C LYS A 430 -34.88 -2.88 -2.08
N ALA A 431 -33.58 -3.11 -2.09
CA ALA A 431 -32.72 -2.81 -0.95
C ALA A 431 -32.72 -1.31 -0.62
N LEU A 432 -32.52 -0.46 -1.64
CA LEU A 432 -32.58 1.01 -1.52
C LEU A 432 -33.94 1.48 -1.00
N GLU A 433 -35.02 0.94 -1.53
CA GLU A 433 -36.39 1.27 -1.12
C GLU A 433 -36.62 0.92 0.36
N THR A 434 -36.24 -0.30 0.75
CA THR A 434 -36.54 -0.84 2.08
C THR A 434 -35.76 -0.13 3.19
N HIS A 435 -34.44 0.07 2.98
CA HIS A 435 -33.54 0.48 4.05
C HIS A 435 -33.22 1.97 4.04
N VAL A 436 -33.50 2.70 2.96
CA VAL A 436 -33.19 4.12 2.84
C VAL A 436 -34.37 4.96 2.39
N ALA A 437 -34.99 4.66 1.23
CA ALA A 437 -35.98 5.53 0.64
C ALA A 437 -37.26 5.62 1.50
N LYS A 438 -37.84 4.50 1.91
CA LYS A 438 -39.03 4.48 2.78
C LYS A 438 -38.78 5.14 4.14
N PRO A 439 -37.73 4.80 4.89
CA PRO A 439 -37.45 5.45 6.17
C PRO A 439 -37.28 6.97 6.10
N LEU A 440 -36.73 7.49 4.98
CA LEU A 440 -36.48 8.93 4.79
C LEU A 440 -37.58 9.65 4.00
N GLY A 441 -38.61 8.95 3.52
CA GLY A 441 -39.64 9.54 2.67
C GLY A 441 -39.12 10.02 1.31
N LEU A 442 -38.09 9.37 0.77
CA LEU A 442 -37.45 9.71 -0.50
C LEU A 442 -37.90 8.77 -1.63
N SER A 443 -37.66 9.20 -2.88
CA SER A 443 -37.64 8.27 -4.01
C SER A 443 -36.43 7.38 -3.98
N VAL A 444 -36.45 6.22 -4.63
CA VAL A 444 -35.30 5.30 -4.75
C VAL A 444 -34.08 6.00 -5.40
N LEU A 445 -34.32 6.84 -6.41
CA LEU A 445 -33.26 7.61 -7.08
C LEU A 445 -32.68 8.68 -6.16
N ALA A 446 -33.49 9.36 -5.35
CA ALA A 446 -32.99 10.33 -4.38
C ALA A 446 -32.17 9.65 -3.26
N ALA A 447 -32.57 8.45 -2.84
CA ALA A 447 -31.78 7.64 -1.92
C ALA A 447 -30.44 7.21 -2.52
N ALA A 448 -30.43 6.75 -3.78
CA ALA A 448 -29.23 6.33 -4.49
C ALA A 448 -28.26 7.51 -4.72
N GLU A 449 -28.78 8.66 -5.17
CA GLU A 449 -27.95 9.88 -5.34
C GLU A 449 -27.38 10.35 -4.00
N GLY A 450 -28.18 10.34 -2.93
CA GLY A 450 -27.73 10.70 -1.59
C GLY A 450 -26.57 9.81 -1.09
N ILE A 451 -26.67 8.50 -1.33
CA ILE A 451 -25.60 7.54 -0.99
C ILE A 451 -24.31 7.88 -1.74
N ARG A 452 -24.40 8.07 -3.06
CA ARG A 452 -23.26 8.41 -3.90
C ARG A 452 -22.62 9.71 -3.47
N ARG A 453 -23.42 10.76 -3.26
CA ARG A 453 -22.93 12.06 -2.83
C ARG A 453 -22.19 11.99 -1.50
N ILE A 454 -22.70 11.23 -0.53
CA ILE A 454 -22.03 11.05 0.77
C ILE A 454 -20.65 10.38 0.59
N VAL A 455 -20.56 9.33 -0.20
CA VAL A 455 -19.27 8.64 -0.39
C VAL A 455 -18.29 9.50 -1.17
N ASP A 456 -18.73 10.23 -2.20
CA ASP A 456 -17.90 11.16 -2.99
C ASP A 456 -17.34 12.30 -2.10
N MET A 457 -18.20 12.89 -1.26
CA MET A 457 -17.79 13.94 -0.31
C MET A 457 -16.81 13.41 0.74
N ARG A 458 -17.04 12.21 1.28
CA ARG A 458 -16.11 11.59 2.25
C ARG A 458 -14.73 11.35 1.65
N MET A 459 -14.66 10.87 0.41
CA MET A 459 -13.39 10.71 -0.31
C MET A 459 -12.72 12.06 -0.54
N ALA A 460 -13.48 13.06 -0.99
CA ALA A 460 -12.97 14.41 -1.22
C ALA A 460 -12.47 15.06 0.09
N ASP A 461 -13.19 14.91 1.20
CA ASP A 461 -12.79 15.44 2.49
C ASP A 461 -11.50 14.81 3.00
N GLU A 462 -11.33 13.48 2.85
CA GLU A 462 -10.09 12.82 3.24
C GLU A 462 -8.91 13.30 2.40
N VAL A 463 -9.07 13.41 1.07
CA VAL A 463 -8.03 13.98 0.19
C VAL A 463 -7.68 15.40 0.64
N ARG A 464 -8.68 16.22 0.97
CA ARG A 464 -8.50 17.61 1.43
C ARG A 464 -7.74 17.69 2.76
N VAL A 465 -8.10 16.85 3.73
CA VAL A 465 -7.40 16.75 5.02
C VAL A 465 -5.96 16.29 4.84
N PHE A 466 -5.76 15.28 3.99
CA PHE A 466 -4.44 14.73 3.70
C PHE A 466 -3.54 15.75 2.99
N ALA A 467 -4.08 16.51 2.02
CA ALA A 467 -3.40 17.61 1.34
C ALA A 467 -3.06 18.78 2.30
N ALA A 468 -4.03 19.16 3.14
CA ALA A 468 -3.84 20.26 4.10
C ALA A 468 -2.70 20.01 5.09
N LYS A 469 -2.56 18.77 5.57
CA LYS A 469 -1.44 18.36 6.45
C LYS A 469 -0.06 18.54 5.80
N ARG A 470 0.01 18.64 4.46
CA ARG A 470 1.24 18.75 3.67
C ARG A 470 1.40 20.08 2.97
N GLY A 471 0.44 20.98 3.11
CA GLY A 471 0.45 22.28 2.42
C GLY A 471 0.33 22.15 0.89
N VAL A 472 -0.35 21.11 0.38
CA VAL A 472 -0.49 20.82 -1.05
C VAL A 472 -1.71 21.56 -1.62
N ASP A 473 -1.52 22.26 -2.74
CA ASP A 473 -2.62 22.84 -3.54
C ASP A 473 -3.13 21.80 -4.55
N LEU A 474 -4.28 21.23 -4.27
CA LEU A 474 -4.93 20.20 -5.08
C LEU A 474 -5.28 20.66 -6.50
N THR A 475 -5.48 21.96 -6.73
CA THR A 475 -5.81 22.50 -8.07
C THR A 475 -4.67 22.32 -9.06
N SER A 476 -3.45 22.15 -8.57
CA SER A 476 -2.23 21.89 -9.34
C SER A 476 -1.92 20.40 -9.54
N PHE A 477 -2.76 19.49 -9.03
CA PHE A 477 -2.54 18.04 -9.13
C PHE A 477 -3.49 17.39 -10.13
N THR A 478 -3.09 16.23 -10.64
CA THR A 478 -3.92 15.33 -11.45
C THR A 478 -4.50 14.23 -10.54
N LEU A 479 -5.81 13.97 -10.60
CA LEU A 479 -6.41 12.83 -9.95
C LEU A 479 -6.18 11.57 -10.79
N LEU A 480 -5.64 10.50 -10.22
CA LEU A 480 -5.47 9.20 -10.86
C LEU A 480 -6.33 8.16 -10.14
N PRO A 481 -7.55 7.91 -10.64
CA PRO A 481 -8.44 6.90 -10.08
C PRO A 481 -8.10 5.51 -10.60
N PHE A 482 -8.12 4.53 -9.72
CA PHE A 482 -8.06 3.11 -10.04
C PHE A 482 -8.85 2.27 -9.04
N GLY A 483 -8.69 0.93 -9.08
CA GLY A 483 -9.64 0.04 -8.43
C GLY A 483 -10.93 -0.11 -9.23
N GLY A 484 -11.79 -1.03 -8.83
CA GLY A 484 -13.01 -1.37 -9.58
C GLY A 484 -14.05 -0.25 -9.64
N ALA A 485 -14.08 0.65 -8.64
CA ALA A 485 -15.04 1.73 -8.50
C ALA A 485 -14.45 3.14 -8.70
N GLY A 486 -13.13 3.31 -8.62
CA GLY A 486 -12.50 4.63 -8.61
C GLY A 486 -12.87 5.53 -9.79
N ALA A 487 -12.89 4.98 -11.00
CA ALA A 487 -13.23 5.75 -12.20
C ALA A 487 -14.73 6.13 -12.33
N VAL A 488 -15.62 5.45 -11.59
CA VAL A 488 -17.05 5.81 -11.50
C VAL A 488 -17.23 7.13 -10.75
N HIS A 489 -16.48 7.31 -9.67
CA HIS A 489 -16.60 8.43 -8.73
C HIS A 489 -15.65 9.59 -9.01
N ALA A 490 -14.59 9.36 -9.83
CA ALA A 490 -13.48 10.28 -10.01
C ALA A 490 -13.87 11.70 -10.40
N ALA A 491 -14.82 11.87 -11.33
CA ALA A 491 -15.24 13.19 -11.80
C ALA A 491 -16.01 13.99 -10.72
N ALA A 492 -16.80 13.30 -9.89
CA ALA A 492 -17.49 13.91 -8.76
C ALA A 492 -16.47 14.35 -7.69
N VAL A 493 -15.55 13.46 -7.29
CA VAL A 493 -14.48 13.76 -6.32
C VAL A 493 -13.59 14.91 -6.81
N ALA A 494 -13.13 14.88 -8.08
CA ALA A 494 -12.32 15.95 -8.64
C ALA A 494 -13.06 17.30 -8.66
N THR A 495 -14.38 17.28 -8.94
CA THR A 495 -15.21 18.48 -8.92
C THR A 495 -15.29 19.09 -7.52
N GLU A 496 -15.51 18.27 -6.49
CA GLU A 496 -15.55 18.70 -5.08
C GLU A 496 -14.19 19.24 -4.60
N LEU A 497 -13.08 18.71 -5.12
CA LEU A 497 -11.72 19.16 -4.80
C LEU A 497 -11.26 20.37 -5.63
N GLY A 498 -12.01 20.81 -6.63
CA GLY A 498 -11.59 21.85 -7.57
C GLY A 498 -10.48 21.43 -8.54
N MET A 499 -10.22 20.12 -8.64
CA MET A 499 -9.25 19.55 -9.58
C MET A 499 -9.82 19.58 -11.00
N ARG A 500 -8.97 19.89 -11.98
CA ARG A 500 -9.39 20.07 -13.37
C ARG A 500 -8.99 18.95 -14.31
N ARG A 501 -8.19 18.01 -13.82
CA ARG A 501 -7.64 16.91 -14.60
C ARG A 501 -7.74 15.60 -13.89
N ILE A 502 -8.17 14.57 -14.63
CA ILE A 502 -8.21 13.18 -14.18
C ILE A 502 -7.47 12.33 -15.21
N LEU A 503 -6.64 11.39 -14.77
CA LEU A 503 -5.94 10.44 -15.63
C LEU A 503 -6.44 9.03 -15.28
N VAL A 504 -7.25 8.42 -16.14
CA VAL A 504 -7.74 7.05 -15.99
C VAL A 504 -6.83 6.12 -16.81
N PRO A 505 -6.05 5.22 -16.16
CA PRO A 505 -5.14 4.33 -16.87
C PRO A 505 -5.88 3.28 -17.74
N PRO A 506 -5.19 2.57 -18.63
CA PRO A 506 -5.84 1.61 -19.56
C PRO A 506 -6.55 0.45 -18.85
N ARG A 507 -6.07 0.01 -17.71
CA ARG A 507 -6.61 -1.10 -16.91
C ARG A 507 -6.75 -0.69 -15.44
N PRO A 508 -7.65 0.26 -15.11
CA PRO A 508 -7.73 0.82 -13.77
C PRO A 508 -8.15 -0.21 -12.73
N GLY A 509 -8.98 -1.19 -13.08
CA GLY A 509 -9.43 -2.23 -12.16
C GLY A 509 -8.37 -3.25 -11.75
N ALA A 510 -7.21 -3.28 -12.43
CA ALA A 510 -6.08 -4.15 -12.12
C ALA A 510 -4.76 -3.35 -11.97
N PHE A 511 -4.85 -2.07 -11.68
CA PHE A 511 -3.71 -1.16 -11.67
C PHE A 511 -2.71 -1.46 -10.55
N SER A 512 -3.17 -1.91 -9.38
CA SER A 512 -2.30 -2.36 -8.29
C SER A 512 -1.47 -3.59 -8.69
N ALA A 513 -2.07 -4.53 -9.46
CA ALA A 513 -1.32 -5.66 -10.01
C ALA A 513 -0.24 -5.22 -11.02
N LEU A 514 -0.46 -4.13 -11.77
CA LEU A 514 0.57 -3.52 -12.62
C LEU A 514 1.73 -2.97 -11.79
N GLY A 515 1.46 -2.36 -10.64
CA GLY A 515 2.49 -1.82 -9.75
C GLY A 515 3.52 -2.86 -9.32
N LEU A 516 3.09 -4.11 -9.13
CA LEU A 516 3.97 -5.22 -8.81
C LEU A 516 4.94 -5.58 -9.96
N LEU A 517 4.61 -5.21 -11.19
CA LEU A 517 5.46 -5.37 -12.37
C LEU A 517 6.33 -4.12 -12.66
N CYS A 518 6.18 -3.06 -11.84
CA CYS A 518 6.88 -1.79 -11.99
C CYS A 518 7.85 -1.50 -10.83
N THR A 519 8.01 -2.41 -9.87
CA THR A 519 8.68 -2.16 -8.60
C THR A 519 9.99 -2.94 -8.46
N ASP A 520 10.97 -2.37 -7.76
CA ASP A 520 12.25 -3.02 -7.43
C ASP A 520 12.15 -3.82 -6.11
N VAL A 521 13.10 -4.72 -5.90
CA VAL A 521 13.35 -5.25 -4.55
C VAL A 521 13.97 -4.13 -3.72
N VAL A 522 13.36 -3.83 -2.57
CA VAL A 522 13.83 -2.77 -1.66
C VAL A 522 13.96 -3.33 -0.26
N GLN A 523 15.11 -3.13 0.35
CA GLN A 523 15.36 -3.50 1.74
C GLN A 523 16.00 -2.32 2.48
N ASP A 524 15.50 -2.05 3.70
CA ASP A 524 16.00 -0.98 4.56
C ASP A 524 16.73 -1.57 5.76
N TYR A 525 17.95 -1.13 6.00
CA TYR A 525 18.80 -1.50 7.13
C TYR A 525 19.06 -0.27 7.98
N ILE A 526 18.85 -0.38 9.28
CA ILE A 526 18.92 0.74 10.21
C ILE A 526 19.79 0.35 11.40
N ARG A 527 20.59 1.32 11.88
CA ARG A 527 21.26 1.27 13.17
C ARG A 527 21.10 2.60 13.89
N SER A 528 20.51 2.59 15.07
CA SER A 528 20.43 3.79 15.90
C SER A 528 21.80 4.17 16.48
N GLY A 529 22.03 5.50 16.60
CA GLY A 529 23.25 6.03 17.16
C GLY A 529 23.07 7.51 17.47
N LEU A 530 22.49 7.80 18.65
CA LEU A 530 22.19 9.16 19.04
C LEU A 530 23.49 9.93 19.38
N LYS A 531 23.83 10.91 18.52
CA LYS A 531 25.05 11.72 18.68
C LYS A 531 24.88 13.08 18.01
N PRO A 532 25.35 14.19 18.62
CA PRO A 532 25.41 15.47 17.93
C PRO A 532 26.15 15.35 16.59
N LEU A 533 25.58 15.89 15.52
CA LEU A 533 26.15 15.76 14.17
C LEU A 533 27.59 16.33 14.09
N ALA A 534 27.86 17.39 14.85
CA ALA A 534 29.19 18.00 14.93
C ALA A 534 30.25 17.12 15.65
N GLU A 535 29.80 16.14 16.43
CA GLU A 535 30.66 15.21 17.19
C GLU A 535 30.78 13.82 16.53
N VAL A 536 30.16 13.64 15.35
CA VAL A 536 30.23 12.38 14.63
C VAL A 536 31.63 12.16 14.11
N ASP A 537 32.28 11.09 14.56
CA ASP A 537 33.51 10.61 13.95
C ASP A 537 33.20 10.00 12.58
N THR A 538 33.79 10.56 11.54
CA THR A 538 33.58 10.13 10.17
C THR A 538 34.01 8.68 9.91
N ARG A 539 35.03 8.18 10.62
CA ARG A 539 35.50 6.79 10.54
C ARG A 539 34.49 5.84 11.20
N GLU A 540 33.95 6.23 12.36
CA GLU A 540 32.91 5.48 13.04
C GLU A 540 31.64 5.40 12.16
N ALA A 541 31.20 6.53 11.59
CA ALA A 541 30.08 6.57 10.68
C ALA A 541 30.29 5.69 9.44
N ALA A 542 31.48 5.74 8.83
CA ALA A 542 31.83 4.88 7.70
C ALA A 542 31.82 3.39 8.07
N ALA A 543 32.30 3.04 9.27
CA ALA A 543 32.27 1.67 9.77
C ALA A 543 30.82 1.17 9.97
N ILE A 544 29.94 2.02 10.51
CA ILE A 544 28.50 1.68 10.66
C ILE A 544 27.88 1.38 9.30
N PHE A 545 28.05 2.24 8.31
CA PHE A 545 27.54 2.00 6.96
C PHE A 545 28.09 0.72 6.36
N SER A 546 29.39 0.45 6.53
CA SER A 546 30.03 -0.78 6.03
C SER A 546 29.41 -2.04 6.63
N VAL A 547 29.11 -2.03 7.93
CA VAL A 547 28.43 -3.15 8.62
C VAL A 547 27.02 -3.35 8.06
N LEU A 548 26.24 -2.27 7.86
CA LEU A 548 24.90 -2.36 7.30
C LEU A 548 24.92 -2.89 5.86
N GLU A 549 25.86 -2.42 5.05
CA GLU A 549 26.03 -2.89 3.68
C GLU A 549 26.50 -4.36 3.60
N ALA A 550 27.37 -4.78 4.51
CA ALA A 550 27.81 -6.18 4.57
C ALA A 550 26.64 -7.10 4.92
N LYS A 551 25.84 -6.73 5.95
CA LYS A 551 24.62 -7.45 6.31
C LYS A 551 23.65 -7.53 5.12
N ALA A 552 23.46 -6.43 4.41
CA ALA A 552 22.58 -6.41 3.24
C ALA A 552 23.07 -7.35 2.13
N ARG A 553 24.37 -7.39 1.85
CA ARG A 553 24.96 -8.32 0.85
C ARG A 553 24.79 -9.78 1.25
N GLU A 554 24.95 -10.08 2.53
CA GLU A 554 24.75 -11.44 3.07
C GLU A 554 23.28 -11.88 2.92
N GLU A 555 22.34 -11.02 3.30
CA GLU A 555 20.89 -11.32 3.17
C GLU A 555 20.52 -11.49 1.70
N LEU A 556 20.93 -10.59 0.78
CA LEU A 556 20.68 -10.72 -0.65
C LEU A 556 21.21 -12.06 -1.22
N ALA A 557 22.41 -12.44 -0.83
CA ALA A 557 23.00 -13.71 -1.27
C ALA A 557 22.20 -14.91 -0.75
N SER A 558 21.76 -14.88 0.52
CA SER A 558 20.91 -15.94 1.11
C SER A 558 19.53 -16.05 0.45
N GLU A 559 19.03 -14.93 -0.08
CA GLU A 559 17.77 -14.83 -0.81
C GLU A 559 17.93 -15.15 -2.32
N GLY A 560 19.13 -15.54 -2.76
CA GLY A 560 19.41 -15.91 -4.16
C GLY A 560 19.48 -14.72 -5.12
N MET A 561 19.69 -13.50 -4.60
CA MET A 561 19.79 -12.29 -5.40
C MET A 561 21.26 -11.91 -5.65
N ASP A 562 21.52 -11.33 -6.83
CA ASP A 562 22.85 -10.86 -7.18
C ASP A 562 23.15 -9.49 -6.54
N ALA A 563 23.96 -9.50 -5.49
CA ALA A 563 24.39 -8.28 -4.80
C ALA A 563 25.22 -7.33 -5.70
N ALA A 564 25.77 -7.80 -6.83
CA ALA A 564 26.52 -6.94 -7.76
C ALA A 564 25.60 -5.97 -8.52
N THR A 565 24.33 -6.33 -8.70
CA THR A 565 23.33 -5.46 -9.33
C THR A 565 22.69 -4.48 -8.35
N ALA A 566 22.87 -4.69 -7.05
CA ALA A 566 22.27 -3.89 -5.99
C ALA A 566 22.88 -2.49 -5.92
N ARG A 567 22.00 -1.50 -5.70
CA ARG A 567 22.37 -0.11 -5.42
C ARG A 567 22.19 0.18 -3.95
N PHE A 568 23.21 0.73 -3.31
CA PHE A 568 23.23 1.05 -1.89
C PHE A 568 23.11 2.56 -1.71
N HIS A 569 22.04 3.01 -1.05
CA HIS A 569 21.78 4.42 -0.75
C HIS A 569 21.98 4.64 0.74
N ARG A 570 22.96 5.48 1.11
CA ARG A 570 23.22 5.87 2.50
C ARG A 570 22.37 7.07 2.88
N GLU A 571 21.77 7.02 4.07
CA GLU A 571 20.91 8.07 4.61
C GLU A 571 21.19 8.26 6.10
N LEU A 572 20.86 9.44 6.61
CA LEU A 572 20.85 9.76 8.03
C LEU A 572 19.44 10.19 8.46
N ASP A 573 18.98 9.68 9.59
CA ASP A 573 17.84 10.26 10.28
C ASP A 573 18.36 11.38 11.19
N LEU A 574 18.02 12.63 10.83
CA LEU A 574 18.48 13.84 11.52
C LEU A 574 17.33 14.56 12.20
N ARG A 575 17.62 15.23 13.34
CA ARG A 575 16.68 16.11 14.01
C ARG A 575 17.40 17.26 14.70
N TYR A 576 16.71 18.37 14.97
CA TYR A 576 17.22 19.36 15.90
C TYR A 576 17.27 18.76 17.30
N THR A 577 18.31 19.05 18.06
CA THR A 577 18.46 18.55 19.44
C THR A 577 17.25 18.89 20.28
N GLY A 578 16.66 17.88 20.92
CA GLY A 578 15.45 18.00 21.72
C GLY A 578 14.14 17.92 20.92
N GLN A 579 14.18 17.74 19.61
CA GLN A 579 13.00 17.53 18.79
C GLN A 579 12.46 16.09 18.94
N GLY A 580 11.15 15.93 18.90
CA GLY A 580 10.51 14.61 19.09
C GLY A 580 10.50 13.71 17.87
N TYR A 581 10.81 14.24 16.68
CA TYR A 581 10.80 13.52 15.40
C TYR A 581 12.08 13.81 14.62
N GLU A 582 12.44 12.90 13.74
CA GLU A 582 13.57 12.98 12.82
C GLU A 582 13.14 13.01 11.36
N LEU A 583 13.96 13.60 10.52
CA LEU A 583 13.78 13.61 9.07
C LEU A 583 14.88 12.81 8.38
N ARG A 584 14.47 11.96 7.47
CA ARG A 584 15.37 11.20 6.62
C ARG A 584 16.10 12.13 5.65
N THR A 585 17.42 12.05 5.64
CA THR A 585 18.32 12.88 4.83
C THR A 585 19.24 11.99 4.00
N SER A 586 19.08 12.05 2.68
CA SER A 586 19.91 11.25 1.74
C SER A 586 21.32 11.82 1.64
N LEU A 587 22.31 10.92 1.59
CA LEU A 587 23.72 11.23 1.31
C LEU A 587 24.07 10.98 -0.16
N GLU A 588 23.10 10.64 -1.02
CA GLU A 588 23.34 10.35 -2.43
C GLU A 588 23.94 11.56 -3.17
N GLY A 589 24.96 11.28 -3.99
CA GLY A 589 25.71 12.31 -4.72
C GLY A 589 26.71 13.09 -3.88
N LEU A 590 26.86 12.78 -2.60
CA LEU A 590 27.84 13.42 -1.73
C LEU A 590 29.10 12.56 -1.58
N GLY A 591 30.27 13.19 -1.60
CA GLY A 591 31.56 12.62 -1.22
C GLY A 591 31.98 11.36 -2.00
N GLN A 592 31.41 11.08 -3.17
CA GLN A 592 31.68 9.88 -3.96
C GLN A 592 31.63 8.55 -3.15
N GLY A 593 30.77 8.54 -2.11
CA GLY A 593 30.61 7.40 -1.20
C GLY A 593 31.47 7.43 0.06
N GLU A 594 32.40 8.37 0.20
CA GLU A 594 33.16 8.59 1.43
C GLU A 594 32.39 9.46 2.43
N ILE A 595 32.50 9.14 3.72
CA ILE A 595 31.92 9.95 4.80
C ILE A 595 32.99 10.91 5.30
N THR A 596 32.88 12.17 4.91
CA THR A 596 33.81 13.25 5.32
C THR A 596 33.04 14.32 6.12
N ALA A 597 33.77 15.21 6.79
CA ALA A 597 33.17 16.36 7.47
C ALA A 597 32.36 17.25 6.51
N ALA A 598 32.80 17.39 5.25
CA ALA A 598 32.06 18.12 4.21
C ALA A 598 30.74 17.44 3.86
N VAL A 599 30.71 16.09 3.79
CA VAL A 599 29.48 15.32 3.57
C VAL A 599 28.49 15.54 4.70
N LEU A 600 28.95 15.52 5.95
CA LEU A 600 28.09 15.77 7.12
C LEU A 600 27.56 17.21 7.14
N ALA A 601 28.37 18.20 6.75
CA ALA A 601 27.93 19.59 6.62
C ALA A 601 26.85 19.75 5.52
N GLU A 602 27.04 19.13 4.37
CA GLU A 602 26.04 19.15 3.28
C GLU A 602 24.76 18.40 3.69
N ALA A 603 24.88 17.29 4.41
CA ALA A 603 23.73 16.59 4.98
C ALA A 603 22.91 17.50 5.91
N ARG A 604 23.59 18.36 6.71
CA ARG A 604 22.94 19.36 7.53
C ARG A 604 22.12 20.35 6.68
N GLU A 605 22.70 20.88 5.61
CA GLU A 605 22.01 21.82 4.72
C GLU A 605 20.77 21.17 4.07
N ARG A 606 20.88 19.90 3.60
CA ARG A 606 19.76 19.15 3.07
C ARG A 606 18.66 18.94 4.10
N PHE A 607 19.01 18.64 5.33
CA PHE A 607 18.07 18.52 6.44
C PHE A 607 17.34 19.85 6.69
N ASP A 608 18.04 20.98 6.75
CA ASP A 608 17.45 22.29 6.99
C ASP A 608 16.47 22.66 5.85
N VAL A 609 16.84 22.41 4.61
CA VAL A 609 15.97 22.62 3.43
C VAL A 609 14.71 21.72 3.54
N ARG A 610 14.90 20.45 3.86
CA ARG A 610 13.79 19.51 4.00
C ARG A 610 12.86 19.87 5.16
N HIS A 611 13.43 20.31 6.29
CA HIS A 611 12.66 20.77 7.45
C HIS A 611 11.83 22.00 7.11
N ALA A 612 12.40 22.96 6.38
CA ALA A 612 11.66 24.14 5.93
C ALA A 612 10.51 23.78 4.96
N GLN A 613 10.72 22.80 4.08
CA GLN A 613 9.67 22.32 3.17
C GLN A 613 8.49 21.69 3.92
N ILE A 614 8.76 20.87 4.94
CA ILE A 614 7.73 20.13 5.68
C ILE A 614 7.06 20.99 6.73
N HIS A 615 7.83 21.80 7.47
CA HIS A 615 7.37 22.53 8.66
C HIS A 615 7.28 24.04 8.45
N GLY A 616 7.61 24.56 7.27
CA GLY A 616 7.55 25.97 6.93
C GLY A 616 8.72 26.79 7.48
N HIS A 617 9.66 26.20 8.23
CA HIS A 617 10.82 26.89 8.81
C HIS A 617 12.02 25.97 8.99
N ALA A 618 13.21 26.53 9.07
CA ALA A 618 14.43 25.89 9.53
C ALA A 618 15.07 26.70 10.66
N ALA A 619 15.67 26.00 11.64
CA ALA A 619 16.36 26.60 12.78
C ALA A 619 17.88 26.37 12.65
N LYS A 620 18.50 27.09 11.72
CA LYS A 620 19.91 26.90 11.34
C LYS A 620 20.89 27.09 12.50
N GLU A 621 20.53 27.87 13.51
CA GLU A 621 21.29 28.12 14.73
C GLU A 621 21.22 26.97 15.74
N ARG A 622 20.23 26.08 15.62
CA ARG A 622 20.10 24.93 16.52
C ARG A 622 21.06 23.81 16.17
N PRO A 623 21.61 23.12 17.17
CA PRO A 623 22.39 21.91 16.94
C PRO A 623 21.50 20.81 16.38
N VAL A 624 22.07 19.98 15.50
CA VAL A 624 21.42 18.81 14.93
C VAL A 624 22.11 17.56 15.47
N GLU A 625 21.32 16.51 15.70
CA GLU A 625 21.83 15.20 16.09
C GLU A 625 21.43 14.13 15.08
N VAL A 626 22.30 13.15 14.91
CA VAL A 626 22.03 11.91 14.19
C VAL A 626 21.24 11.01 15.13
N VAL A 627 20.10 10.51 14.68
CA VAL A 627 19.28 9.52 15.41
C VAL A 627 19.59 8.11 14.92
N SER A 628 19.72 7.93 13.60
CA SER A 628 20.01 6.64 13.00
C SER A 628 20.83 6.78 11.71
N TYR A 629 21.62 5.77 11.44
CA TYR A 629 22.27 5.50 10.17
C TYR A 629 21.42 4.50 9.40
N ARG A 630 21.24 4.73 8.12
CA ARG A 630 20.36 3.91 7.28
C ARG A 630 21.02 3.56 5.95
N VAL A 631 20.86 2.33 5.51
CA VAL A 631 21.22 1.88 4.16
C VAL A 631 19.95 1.34 3.51
N ARG A 632 19.52 1.98 2.43
CA ARG A 632 18.47 1.45 1.56
C ARG A 632 19.13 0.73 0.39
N VAL A 633 18.78 -0.52 0.20
CA VAL A 633 19.26 -1.35 -0.90
C VAL A 633 18.15 -1.52 -1.92
N ARG A 634 18.48 -1.26 -3.19
CA ARG A 634 17.58 -1.50 -4.32
C ARG A 634 18.22 -2.50 -5.27
N VAL A 635 17.55 -3.62 -5.52
CA VAL A 635 17.90 -4.55 -6.59
C VAL A 635 16.96 -4.32 -7.75
N PRO A 636 17.45 -3.80 -8.88
CA PRO A 636 16.62 -3.56 -10.04
C PRO A 636 16.04 -4.89 -10.57
N VAL A 637 14.75 -4.90 -10.85
CA VAL A 637 14.11 -5.98 -11.59
C VAL A 637 13.64 -5.45 -12.94
N PRO A 638 13.59 -6.26 -14.00
CA PRO A 638 13.02 -5.83 -15.27
C PRO A 638 11.58 -5.34 -15.04
N LYS A 639 11.23 -4.15 -15.55
CA LYS A 639 9.93 -3.53 -15.33
C LYS A 639 9.07 -3.57 -16.60
N TYR A 640 7.76 -3.46 -16.41
CA TYR A 640 6.87 -3.14 -17.51
C TYR A 640 7.27 -1.79 -18.12
N VAL A 641 7.42 -1.74 -19.42
CA VAL A 641 7.70 -0.48 -20.14
C VAL A 641 6.47 -0.12 -20.96
N PRO A 642 5.76 0.97 -20.62
CA PRO A 642 4.62 1.42 -21.42
C PRO A 642 5.06 1.72 -22.85
N LYS A 643 4.36 1.13 -23.82
CA LYS A 643 4.60 1.41 -25.24
C LYS A 643 3.70 2.54 -25.69
N ALA A 644 4.28 3.53 -26.35
CA ALA A 644 3.49 4.55 -27.04
C ALA A 644 2.73 3.87 -28.21
N LEU A 645 1.42 4.02 -28.19
CA LEU A 645 0.54 3.58 -29.25
C LEU A 645 0.64 4.57 -30.42
N ALA A 646 0.88 4.07 -31.61
CA ALA A 646 0.81 4.93 -32.80
C ALA A 646 -0.64 5.36 -33.04
N ALA A 647 -0.85 6.65 -33.29
CA ALA A 647 -2.14 7.08 -33.78
C ALA A 647 -2.39 6.40 -35.16
N PRO A 648 -3.56 5.77 -35.37
CA PRO A 648 -3.86 5.16 -36.64
C PRO A 648 -3.89 6.23 -37.76
N GLU A 649 -3.40 5.88 -38.95
CA GLU A 649 -3.42 6.79 -40.09
C GLU A 649 -4.84 7.31 -40.41
N ARG A 650 -5.84 6.49 -40.13
CA ARG A 650 -7.27 6.82 -40.22
C ARG A 650 -7.95 6.46 -38.90
N PRO A 651 -8.06 7.42 -37.97
CA PRO A 651 -8.77 7.17 -36.70
C PRO A 651 -10.22 6.74 -36.97
N ARG A 652 -10.67 5.75 -36.22
CA ARG A 652 -12.08 5.34 -36.25
C ARG A 652 -12.97 6.51 -35.80
N PRO A 653 -14.11 6.74 -36.47
CA PRO A 653 -15.10 7.67 -35.93
C PRO A 653 -15.49 7.26 -34.50
N VAL A 654 -15.59 8.25 -33.61
CA VAL A 654 -15.96 7.96 -32.21
C VAL A 654 -17.31 7.22 -32.10
N ALA A 655 -18.19 7.41 -33.09
CA ALA A 655 -19.47 6.73 -33.19
C ALA A 655 -19.33 5.20 -33.30
N ASP A 656 -18.24 4.69 -33.88
CA ASP A 656 -17.99 3.24 -34.05
C ASP A 656 -17.62 2.58 -32.71
N ALA A 657 -17.20 3.36 -31.73
CA ALA A 657 -16.97 2.91 -30.37
C ALA A 657 -18.25 2.92 -29.51
N ALA A 658 -19.32 3.56 -30.00
CA ALA A 658 -20.58 3.64 -29.27
C ALA A 658 -21.28 2.28 -29.23
N LYS A 659 -21.73 1.87 -28.04
CA LYS A 659 -22.53 0.66 -27.78
C LYS A 659 -24.02 0.96 -27.72
N GLY A 660 -24.39 2.25 -27.66
CA GLY A 660 -25.75 2.74 -27.51
C GLY A 660 -25.81 3.94 -26.56
N ALA A 661 -26.97 4.19 -26.00
CA ALA A 661 -27.17 5.22 -25.01
C ALA A 661 -27.95 4.65 -23.82
N ARG A 662 -27.70 5.19 -22.63
CA ARG A 662 -28.35 4.76 -21.39
C ARG A 662 -28.80 5.99 -20.60
N GLU A 663 -29.95 5.89 -19.97
CA GLU A 663 -30.43 6.87 -19.02
C GLU A 663 -29.61 6.81 -17.73
N VAL A 664 -29.06 7.95 -17.33
CA VAL A 664 -28.26 8.12 -16.13
C VAL A 664 -28.77 9.29 -15.30
N TYR A 665 -28.57 9.23 -14.01
CA TYR A 665 -28.99 10.26 -13.06
C TYR A 665 -27.78 10.85 -12.35
N PHE A 666 -27.33 12.04 -12.81
CA PHE A 666 -26.31 12.83 -12.12
C PHE A 666 -26.87 13.57 -10.91
N ASP A 667 -28.17 13.84 -10.95
CA ASP A 667 -28.99 14.29 -9.84
C ASP A 667 -30.28 13.44 -9.76
N ALA A 668 -31.00 13.51 -8.65
CA ALA A 668 -32.20 12.69 -8.42
C ALA A 668 -33.43 13.12 -9.26
N LYS A 669 -33.35 14.22 -10.00
CA LYS A 669 -34.47 14.85 -10.66
C LYS A 669 -34.45 14.73 -12.17
N THR A 670 -33.26 14.72 -12.76
CA THR A 670 -33.07 14.88 -14.20
C THR A 670 -32.47 13.62 -14.82
N ALA A 671 -33.28 12.90 -15.58
CA ALA A 671 -32.80 11.83 -16.43
C ALA A 671 -31.96 12.41 -17.58
N THR A 672 -30.73 11.93 -17.72
CA THR A 672 -29.81 12.36 -18.76
C THR A 672 -29.42 11.19 -19.64
N MET A 673 -29.57 11.32 -20.96
CA MET A 673 -29.12 10.29 -21.89
C MET A 673 -27.60 10.41 -22.09
N ALA A 674 -26.85 9.42 -21.58
CA ALA A 674 -25.43 9.33 -21.77
C ALA A 674 -25.09 8.33 -22.89
N THR A 675 -24.20 8.71 -23.80
CA THR A 675 -23.67 7.75 -24.79
C THR A 675 -22.72 6.79 -24.11
N VAL A 676 -22.85 5.50 -24.38
CA VAL A 676 -22.03 4.43 -23.82
C VAL A 676 -21.00 4.01 -24.86
N TYR A 677 -19.73 4.05 -24.51
CA TYR A 677 -18.60 3.70 -25.38
C TYR A 677 -17.86 2.48 -24.89
N GLU A 678 -17.35 1.65 -25.82
CA GLU A 678 -16.39 0.60 -25.53
C GLU A 678 -14.96 1.15 -25.51
N ARG A 679 -14.26 1.05 -24.37
CA ARG A 679 -12.93 1.59 -24.15
C ARG A 679 -11.92 1.13 -25.20
N ASP A 680 -11.88 -0.17 -25.50
CA ASP A 680 -10.91 -0.78 -26.40
C ASP A 680 -11.13 -0.37 -27.88
N LYS A 681 -12.24 0.32 -28.20
CA LYS A 681 -12.52 0.87 -29.53
C LYS A 681 -12.20 2.36 -29.66
N LEU A 682 -11.77 3.02 -28.59
CA LEU A 682 -11.36 4.43 -28.62
C LEU A 682 -9.88 4.52 -29.00
N ASP A 683 -9.62 4.99 -30.22
CA ASP A 683 -8.26 5.18 -30.73
C ASP A 683 -7.55 6.37 -30.05
N VAL A 684 -6.20 6.38 -30.14
CA VAL A 684 -5.36 7.49 -29.69
C VAL A 684 -5.83 8.80 -30.33
N GLY A 685 -5.98 9.84 -29.54
CA GLY A 685 -6.46 11.16 -29.99
C GLY A 685 -7.98 11.30 -30.02
N THR A 686 -8.75 10.20 -29.89
CA THR A 686 -10.21 10.27 -29.83
C THR A 686 -10.67 11.09 -28.63
N SER A 687 -11.64 11.96 -28.83
CA SER A 687 -12.27 12.78 -27.79
C SER A 687 -13.71 12.38 -27.56
N VAL A 688 -14.13 12.32 -26.31
CA VAL A 688 -15.46 11.94 -25.85
C VAL A 688 -15.99 13.04 -24.91
N ALA A 689 -17.02 13.76 -25.36
CA ALA A 689 -17.65 14.77 -24.50
C ALA A 689 -18.71 14.14 -23.59
N GLY A 690 -18.80 14.60 -22.32
CA GLY A 690 -19.87 14.24 -21.43
C GLY A 690 -21.21 14.92 -21.82
N PRO A 691 -22.37 14.31 -21.51
CA PRO A 691 -22.54 13.13 -20.67
C PRO A 691 -22.21 11.83 -21.42
N ALA A 692 -21.30 11.04 -20.89
CA ALA A 692 -20.88 9.78 -21.50
C ALA A 692 -20.46 8.74 -20.43
N ILE A 693 -20.53 7.47 -20.79
CA ILE A 693 -20.00 6.36 -20.01
C ILE A 693 -19.01 5.59 -20.90
N VAL A 694 -17.82 5.35 -20.40
CA VAL A 694 -16.83 4.49 -21.05
C VAL A 694 -16.73 3.19 -20.29
N GLU A 695 -17.19 2.11 -20.91
CA GLU A 695 -17.19 0.76 -20.36
C GLU A 695 -15.94 -0.01 -20.81
N GLN A 696 -15.36 -0.78 -19.89
CA GLN A 696 -14.30 -1.74 -20.17
C GLN A 696 -14.46 -2.98 -19.26
N PHE A 697 -13.66 -4.01 -19.51
CA PHE A 697 -13.74 -5.26 -18.78
C PHE A 697 -13.66 -5.11 -17.25
N ASP A 698 -12.76 -4.27 -16.75
CA ASP A 698 -12.37 -4.18 -15.34
C ASP A 698 -12.88 -2.94 -14.62
N ALA A 699 -13.45 -1.96 -15.35
CA ALA A 699 -13.95 -0.72 -14.77
C ALA A 699 -14.97 0.01 -15.68
N THR A 700 -15.64 1.00 -15.11
CA THR A 700 -16.50 1.95 -15.82
C THR A 700 -16.04 3.36 -15.50
N THR A 701 -15.84 4.20 -16.53
CA THR A 701 -15.55 5.62 -16.36
C THR A 701 -16.77 6.46 -16.68
N VAL A 702 -17.14 7.33 -15.75
CA VAL A 702 -18.25 8.27 -15.92
C VAL A 702 -17.71 9.64 -16.29
N ILE A 703 -18.21 10.20 -17.40
CA ILE A 703 -17.86 11.53 -17.89
C ILE A 703 -19.11 12.42 -17.79
N PRO A 704 -19.22 13.26 -16.75
CA PRO A 704 -20.39 14.15 -16.59
C PRO A 704 -20.41 15.28 -17.61
N VAL A 705 -21.52 16.02 -17.67
CA VAL A 705 -21.63 17.25 -18.44
C VAL A 705 -20.53 18.23 -18.06
N GLY A 706 -19.89 18.86 -19.04
CA GLY A 706 -18.80 19.83 -18.86
C GLY A 706 -17.40 19.21 -18.73
N TRP A 707 -17.29 17.87 -18.75
CA TRP A 707 -16.00 17.16 -18.85
C TRP A 707 -15.76 16.66 -20.28
N LEU A 708 -14.52 16.71 -20.71
CA LEU A 708 -14.04 16.19 -22.01
C LEU A 708 -12.99 15.10 -21.75
N GLY A 709 -13.24 13.90 -22.24
CA GLY A 709 -12.28 12.79 -22.23
C GLY A 709 -11.47 12.75 -23.50
N ARG A 710 -10.16 12.49 -23.43
CA ARG A 710 -9.28 12.27 -24.58
C ARG A 710 -8.34 11.09 -24.34
N VAL A 711 -8.20 10.22 -25.34
CA VAL A 711 -7.24 9.11 -25.28
C VAL A 711 -5.85 9.59 -25.65
N ASP A 712 -4.87 9.43 -24.76
CA ASP A 712 -3.48 9.78 -25.01
C ASP A 712 -2.69 8.67 -25.74
N THR A 713 -1.40 8.93 -26.02
CA THR A 713 -0.52 7.98 -26.73
C THR A 713 -0.17 6.73 -25.92
N PHE A 714 -0.44 6.70 -24.63
CA PHE A 714 -0.25 5.51 -23.77
C PHE A 714 -1.57 4.76 -23.52
N GLY A 715 -2.65 5.20 -24.16
CA GLY A 715 -3.96 4.64 -23.97
C GLY A 715 -4.65 5.10 -22.70
N ASN A 716 -4.14 6.09 -21.97
CA ASN A 716 -4.87 6.68 -20.85
C ASN A 716 -6.08 7.47 -21.34
N LEU A 717 -7.15 7.53 -20.56
CA LEU A 717 -8.26 8.45 -20.78
C LEU A 717 -8.08 9.64 -19.85
N ILE A 718 -7.71 10.76 -20.44
CA ILE A 718 -7.53 12.02 -19.72
C ILE A 718 -8.85 12.78 -19.77
N LEU A 719 -9.42 13.08 -18.61
CA LEU A 719 -10.61 13.91 -18.49
C LEU A 719 -10.17 15.31 -18.06
N GLU A 720 -10.65 16.32 -18.77
CA GLU A 720 -10.38 17.74 -18.46
C GLU A 720 -11.68 18.54 -18.42
N ARG A 721 -11.69 19.60 -17.58
CA ARG A 721 -12.85 20.45 -17.35
C ARG A 721 -12.47 21.92 -17.48
#